data_be834ccff0ea53d9d4b0218dfcec05c5
#
_entry.id   be834ccff0ea53d9d4b0218dfcec05c5
#
_cell.length_a   1.000
_cell.length_b   1.000
_cell.length_c   1.000
_cell.angle_alpha   90.00
_cell.angle_beta   90.00
_cell.angle_gamma   90.00
#
_symmetry.space_group_name_H-M   'P 1'
#
loop_
_entity.id
_entity.type
_entity.pdbx_description
1 polymer ?
#
loop_
_entity_poly.entity_id
_entity_poly.type
_entity_poly.pdbx_seq_one_letter_code
_entity_poly.pdbx_strand_id
1 'polypeptide(L)'
;MKSLKIAASHAVAPLLSTSRDVVGLDGTDFTDVAAVVLSVADTRSGILALLKRTGFNLPVFVFLQNGESCDAPVSGTLTGTSQEFLALESAALAYEENLLPPFFDTLTQYVEMQNSTFACPGHQHGEFFKKHPAGRQFYDFFGENVFRADMCNADVKLGDLLIHEGSAKHAQKFAAKVFHADKTYFVLNGTSAANKVVTNALLTQGDLVLFDRNNHKSNHHGALIQAGATPVYLEAARNPFGFIGGIDERCFDEAYLRELIAEVAPSRAQEARPFRLAVIQLGTYDGTIYNARQVVDKIGHLCDYILFDSAWVGYEQFIPMMADCSPLLLDLNENDPGIFVTQSVHKQQAGFSQTSQIHKKDNHIRGQARFCPHKRLNNAFMLHASTSPFYPLFAALDVNAKIHEGESGKRLWAECVALGIEARKAIIANCHMIKPFIPDTVAGRPWQDHPTDAIARERRFFSFEPGAAWHGFAGYAREQYFVDPCKLLLTTPGIDAETGEYSDFGVPAAILANYLRENGIVPEKADLNSILFLLTPAESAQKMAHLVAMLARFEQHIEDDTPLADVLPTICQKYPVRYKGYTLRQLCQEMHNLYVSFDVKALQRAMFRKAELPQVVMNPQQANVEYIRGNVELVRLSEAEGRVAAEGALPYPPGVLCVVPGEVWGGAALRYFLALEEGVNLLPGFSPELQGVYSQTDPDGIKRLYGYMLRE
;
A
#
# COMPACT_ATOMS: atom_id res chain seq x y z
N MET A 1 -7.73 -29.87 9.63
CA MET A 1 -6.44 -29.16 9.73
C MET A 1 -5.48 -29.91 10.64
N LYS A 2 -4.15 -29.62 10.57
CA LYS A 2 -3.18 -30.24 11.49
C LYS A 2 -3.34 -29.66 12.89
N SER A 3 -3.41 -30.51 13.93
CA SER A 3 -3.47 -30.06 15.33
C SER A 3 -2.21 -29.30 15.71
N LEU A 4 -2.37 -28.19 16.45
CA LEU A 4 -1.26 -27.42 16.97
C LEU A 4 -0.58 -28.15 18.13
N LYS A 5 0.66 -27.73 18.45
CA LYS A 5 1.52 -28.33 19.44
C LYS A 5 1.21 -27.81 20.85
N ILE A 6 1.80 -28.46 21.86
CA ILE A 6 1.91 -27.93 23.22
C ILE A 6 3.36 -27.51 23.45
N ALA A 7 3.59 -26.27 23.85
CA ALA A 7 4.91 -25.83 24.29
C ALA A 7 5.06 -26.10 25.78
N ALA A 8 6.17 -26.70 26.20
CA ALA A 8 6.37 -27.07 27.59
C ALA A 8 7.78 -26.78 28.11
N SER A 9 7.88 -26.45 29.41
CA SER A 9 9.15 -26.41 30.12
C SER A 9 9.88 -27.74 29.98
N HIS A 10 11.20 -27.71 29.83
CA HIS A 10 12.01 -28.94 29.66
C HIS A 10 11.78 -29.98 30.77
N ALA A 11 11.66 -29.52 32.03
CA ALA A 11 11.39 -30.39 33.17
C ALA A 11 9.97 -30.97 33.19
N VAL A 12 9.02 -30.38 32.48
CA VAL A 12 7.61 -30.76 32.49
C VAL A 12 7.23 -31.62 31.27
N ALA A 13 7.87 -31.36 30.13
CA ALA A 13 7.55 -32.04 28.86
C ALA A 13 7.46 -33.59 28.98
N PRO A 14 8.39 -34.30 29.68
CA PRO A 14 8.30 -35.75 29.83
C PRO A 14 7.14 -36.23 30.71
N LEU A 15 6.52 -35.34 31.48
CA LEU A 15 5.43 -35.66 32.42
C LEU A 15 4.05 -35.51 31.78
N LEU A 16 3.97 -34.92 30.59
CA LEU A 16 2.71 -34.66 29.93
C LEU A 16 2.14 -35.92 29.24
N SER A 17 0.88 -36.20 29.50
CA SER A 17 0.10 -37.20 28.76
C SER A 17 -0.83 -36.46 27.79
N THR A 18 -0.42 -36.36 26.52
CA THR A 18 -1.14 -35.64 25.47
C THR A 18 -1.02 -36.39 24.14
N SER A 19 -2.01 -36.22 23.28
CA SER A 19 -1.99 -36.73 21.90
C SER A 19 -1.24 -35.79 20.93
N ARG A 20 -0.88 -34.59 21.39
CA ARG A 20 -0.24 -33.55 20.59
C ARG A 20 1.29 -33.65 20.68
N ASP A 21 1.96 -33.16 19.63
CA ASP A 21 3.40 -32.96 19.68
C ASP A 21 3.76 -31.95 20.78
N VAL A 22 4.79 -32.27 21.56
CA VAL A 22 5.30 -31.37 22.61
C VAL A 22 6.64 -30.76 22.17
N VAL A 23 6.76 -29.45 22.27
CA VAL A 23 7.97 -28.68 21.91
C VAL A 23 8.50 -27.91 23.13
N GLY A 24 9.80 -27.62 23.12
CA GLY A 24 10.42 -26.79 24.17
C GLY A 24 10.00 -25.33 24.06
N LEU A 25 10.20 -24.58 25.13
CA LEU A 25 9.93 -23.11 25.15
C LEU A 25 11.00 -22.32 24.41
N ASP A 26 12.24 -22.80 24.42
CA ASP A 26 13.40 -22.08 23.86
C ASP A 26 13.32 -22.08 22.31
N GLY A 27 13.38 -20.87 21.74
CA GLY A 27 13.35 -20.68 20.29
C GLY A 27 11.98 -20.91 19.64
N THR A 28 10.93 -21.14 20.43
CA THR A 28 9.56 -21.29 19.93
C THR A 28 8.94 -19.90 19.70
N ASP A 29 8.39 -19.66 18.50
CA ASP A 29 7.68 -18.42 18.16
C ASP A 29 6.17 -18.46 18.56
N PHE A 30 5.71 -19.59 19.04
CA PHE A 30 4.33 -19.88 19.48
C PHE A 30 3.26 -19.82 18.40
N THR A 31 3.59 -19.65 17.13
CA THR A 31 2.58 -19.57 16.04
C THR A 31 1.93 -20.91 15.71
N ASP A 32 2.55 -22.02 16.08
CA ASP A 32 2.04 -23.38 15.89
C ASP A 32 1.71 -24.10 17.22
N VAL A 33 1.47 -23.30 18.28
CA VAL A 33 1.19 -23.76 19.65
C VAL A 33 -0.26 -23.50 20.02
N ALA A 34 -0.92 -24.48 20.65
CA ALA A 34 -2.30 -24.38 21.16
C ALA A 34 -2.39 -24.18 22.67
N ALA A 35 -1.37 -24.58 23.42
CA ALA A 35 -1.28 -24.37 24.87
C ALA A 35 0.17 -24.37 25.34
N VAL A 36 0.41 -23.73 26.49
CA VAL A 36 1.73 -23.70 27.12
C VAL A 36 1.65 -24.32 28.50
N VAL A 37 2.62 -25.18 28.83
CA VAL A 37 2.72 -25.80 30.17
C VAL A 37 4.07 -25.47 30.79
N LEU A 38 4.05 -24.71 31.89
CA LEU A 38 5.23 -24.20 32.58
C LEU A 38 5.54 -25.00 33.84
N SER A 39 6.82 -25.05 34.23
CA SER A 39 7.19 -25.35 35.61
C SER A 39 6.94 -24.13 36.52
N VAL A 40 6.85 -24.32 37.83
CA VAL A 40 6.74 -23.21 38.78
C VAL A 40 7.92 -22.25 38.66
N ALA A 41 9.13 -22.78 38.40
CA ALA A 41 10.32 -21.98 38.21
C ALA A 41 10.21 -21.04 36.99
N ASP A 42 9.68 -21.55 35.86
CA ASP A 42 9.55 -20.76 34.63
C ASP A 42 8.50 -19.67 34.73
N THR A 43 7.51 -19.77 35.60
CA THR A 43 6.56 -18.65 35.83
C THR A 43 7.26 -17.37 36.32
N ARG A 44 8.46 -17.49 36.88
CA ARG A 44 9.28 -16.38 37.41
C ARG A 44 10.36 -15.89 36.41
N SER A 45 10.52 -16.57 35.28
CA SER A 45 11.57 -16.28 34.28
C SER A 45 11.24 -15.17 33.29
N GLY A 46 10.04 -14.57 33.38
CA GLY A 46 9.57 -13.57 32.41
C GLY A 46 8.81 -14.16 31.21
N ILE A 47 8.67 -15.49 31.10
CA ILE A 47 7.95 -16.15 30.00
C ILE A 47 6.47 -15.73 29.93
N LEU A 48 5.81 -15.51 31.06
CA LEU A 48 4.41 -15.03 31.10
C LEU A 48 4.27 -13.64 30.48
N ALA A 49 5.26 -12.76 30.70
CA ALA A 49 5.28 -11.45 30.07
C ALA A 49 5.53 -11.56 28.55
N LEU A 50 6.38 -12.50 28.13
CA LEU A 50 6.62 -12.81 26.71
C LEU A 50 5.32 -13.31 26.05
N LEU A 51 4.67 -14.32 26.61
CA LEU A 51 3.41 -14.87 26.09
C LEU A 51 2.32 -13.80 25.96
N LYS A 52 2.18 -12.94 26.99
CA LYS A 52 1.25 -11.81 26.91
C LYS A 52 1.59 -10.85 25.75
N ARG A 53 2.87 -10.58 25.51
CA ARG A 53 3.30 -9.70 24.40
C ARG A 53 3.02 -10.27 23.02
N THR A 54 2.91 -11.60 22.86
CA THR A 54 2.53 -12.20 21.56
C THR A 54 1.14 -11.76 21.10
N GLY A 55 0.24 -11.46 22.02
CA GLY A 55 -1.16 -11.16 21.74
C GLY A 55 -1.99 -12.39 21.32
N PHE A 56 -1.42 -13.59 21.39
CA PHE A 56 -2.10 -14.82 20.93
C PHE A 56 -3.14 -15.38 21.91
N ASN A 57 -3.14 -14.90 23.16
CA ASN A 57 -4.04 -15.35 24.22
C ASN A 57 -4.01 -16.87 24.46
N LEU A 58 -2.82 -17.46 24.36
CA LEU A 58 -2.60 -18.90 24.59
C LEU A 58 -3.04 -19.30 26.00
N PRO A 59 -3.74 -20.45 26.17
CA PRO A 59 -3.98 -21.01 27.49
C PRO A 59 -2.65 -21.47 28.09
N VAL A 60 -2.39 -21.02 29.31
CA VAL A 60 -1.16 -21.33 30.06
C VAL A 60 -1.51 -22.15 31.28
N PHE A 61 -0.87 -23.29 31.44
CA PHE A 61 -0.96 -24.17 32.59
C PHE A 61 0.35 -24.24 33.35
N VAL A 62 0.31 -24.54 34.64
CA VAL A 62 1.50 -24.74 35.46
C VAL A 62 1.46 -26.15 36.01
N PHE A 63 2.52 -26.92 35.82
CA PHE A 63 2.67 -28.26 36.38
C PHE A 63 3.29 -28.16 37.79
N LEU A 64 2.54 -28.60 38.80
CA LEU A 64 2.93 -28.57 40.21
C LEU A 64 3.57 -29.92 40.58
N GLN A 65 4.80 -29.90 41.04
CA GLN A 65 5.45 -31.04 41.63
C GLN A 65 5.28 -30.98 43.17
N ASN A 66 5.38 -32.12 43.84
CA ASN A 66 5.20 -32.34 45.28
C ASN A 66 5.32 -31.11 46.18
N GLY A 67 4.16 -30.58 46.62
CA GLY A 67 4.08 -29.49 47.58
C GLY A 67 4.31 -28.06 47.00
N GLU A 68 4.45 -27.92 45.69
CA GLU A 68 4.52 -26.62 45.02
C GLU A 68 3.15 -25.95 44.94
N SER A 69 3.15 -24.63 44.92
CA SER A 69 1.98 -23.81 44.66
C SER A 69 2.32 -22.72 43.61
N CYS A 70 1.32 -22.25 42.88
CA CYS A 70 1.46 -21.21 41.90
C CYS A 70 0.39 -20.12 42.10
N ASP A 71 0.83 -18.88 42.30
CA ASP A 71 -0.02 -17.70 42.42
C ASP A 71 -0.07 -16.86 41.12
N ALA A 72 0.59 -17.34 40.06
CA ALA A 72 0.62 -16.63 38.77
C ALA A 72 -0.76 -16.72 38.08
N PRO A 73 -1.17 -15.66 37.33
CA PRO A 73 -2.42 -15.68 36.57
C PRO A 73 -2.29 -16.61 35.35
N VAL A 74 -2.74 -17.85 35.53
CA VAL A 74 -2.69 -18.92 34.52
C VAL A 74 -4.07 -19.54 34.31
N SER A 75 -4.24 -20.29 33.22
CA SER A 75 -5.51 -20.94 32.86
C SER A 75 -5.85 -22.14 33.78
N GLY A 76 -4.84 -22.75 34.39
CA GLY A 76 -5.00 -23.86 35.31
C GLY A 76 -3.69 -24.45 35.82
N THR A 77 -3.80 -25.40 36.74
CA THR A 77 -2.66 -26.14 37.28
C THR A 77 -2.83 -27.63 36.99
N LEU A 78 -1.72 -28.35 36.84
CA LEU A 78 -1.65 -29.76 36.59
C LEU A 78 -0.81 -30.45 37.68
N THR A 79 -1.24 -31.59 38.18
CA THR A 79 -0.47 -32.43 39.11
C THR A 79 -0.21 -33.84 38.54
N GLY A 80 -0.68 -34.09 37.30
CA GLY A 80 -0.46 -35.33 36.57
C GLY A 80 -1.67 -36.29 36.56
N THR A 81 -2.85 -35.80 36.94
CA THR A 81 -4.07 -36.62 36.86
C THR A 81 -4.65 -36.63 35.43
N SER A 82 -5.30 -37.74 35.05
CA SER A 82 -5.93 -37.88 33.73
C SER A 82 -6.99 -36.78 33.45
N GLN A 83 -7.71 -36.34 34.49
CA GLN A 83 -8.73 -35.30 34.36
C GLN A 83 -8.11 -33.93 34.04
N GLU A 84 -6.94 -33.61 34.59
CA GLU A 84 -6.23 -32.37 34.31
C GLU A 84 -5.65 -32.38 32.89
N PHE A 85 -5.13 -33.52 32.42
CA PHE A 85 -4.68 -33.62 31.02
C PHE A 85 -5.84 -33.48 30.03
N LEU A 86 -7.05 -34.00 30.36
CA LEU A 86 -8.24 -33.75 29.56
C LEU A 86 -8.63 -32.27 29.56
N ALA A 87 -8.46 -31.56 30.69
CA ALA A 87 -8.69 -30.12 30.75
C ALA A 87 -7.69 -29.32 29.88
N LEU A 88 -6.42 -29.71 29.86
CA LEU A 88 -5.40 -29.15 28.99
C LEU A 88 -5.76 -29.35 27.49
N GLU A 89 -6.12 -30.60 27.12
CA GLU A 89 -6.54 -30.89 25.74
C GLU A 89 -7.79 -30.12 25.33
N SER A 90 -8.77 -30.01 26.24
CA SER A 90 -10.00 -29.25 26.00
C SER A 90 -9.69 -27.75 25.80
N ALA A 91 -8.78 -27.19 26.62
CA ALA A 91 -8.36 -25.78 26.45
C ALA A 91 -7.60 -25.54 25.14
N ALA A 92 -6.73 -26.46 24.76
CA ALA A 92 -6.02 -26.39 23.47
C ALA A 92 -6.98 -26.49 22.29
N LEU A 93 -7.98 -27.39 22.35
CA LEU A 93 -9.01 -27.52 21.32
C LEU A 93 -9.86 -26.26 21.23
N ALA A 94 -10.33 -25.73 22.37
CA ALA A 94 -11.10 -24.49 22.40
C ALA A 94 -10.30 -23.29 21.86
N TYR A 95 -8.99 -23.24 22.08
CA TYR A 95 -8.12 -22.25 21.48
C TYR A 95 -8.09 -22.37 19.95
N GLU A 96 -7.87 -23.57 19.41
CA GLU A 96 -7.87 -23.84 17.97
C GLU A 96 -9.21 -23.48 17.31
N GLU A 97 -10.34 -23.82 17.94
CA GLU A 97 -11.68 -23.48 17.44
C GLU A 97 -11.92 -21.97 17.35
N ASN A 98 -11.25 -21.17 18.19
CA ASN A 98 -11.35 -19.71 18.19
C ASN A 98 -10.28 -18.99 17.35
N LEU A 99 -9.33 -19.73 16.75
CA LEU A 99 -8.28 -19.14 15.92
C LEU A 99 -8.80 -18.67 14.56
N LEU A 100 -9.75 -19.39 13.99
CA LEU A 100 -10.20 -19.13 12.64
C LEU A 100 -11.23 -18.00 12.62
N PRO A 101 -11.08 -17.03 11.71
CA PRO A 101 -12.08 -16.01 11.51
C PRO A 101 -13.33 -16.56 10.80
N PRO A 102 -14.48 -15.85 10.88
CA PRO A 102 -15.80 -16.43 10.58
C PRO A 102 -15.98 -17.04 9.19
N PHE A 103 -15.44 -16.42 8.14
CA PHE A 103 -15.60 -16.93 6.79
C PHE A 103 -14.62 -18.09 6.52
N PHE A 104 -13.37 -17.93 6.92
CA PHE A 104 -12.35 -18.94 6.69
C PHE A 104 -12.66 -20.24 7.47
N ASP A 105 -13.17 -20.12 8.69
CA ASP A 105 -13.66 -21.28 9.45
C ASP A 105 -14.79 -22.02 8.69
N THR A 106 -15.83 -21.31 8.26
CA THR A 106 -16.92 -21.89 7.47
C THR A 106 -16.42 -22.53 6.18
N LEU A 107 -15.48 -21.89 5.48
CA LEU A 107 -14.90 -22.40 4.24
C LEU A 107 -14.13 -23.71 4.47
N THR A 108 -13.31 -23.80 5.52
CA THR A 108 -12.55 -25.01 5.83
C THR A 108 -13.46 -26.16 6.19
N GLN A 109 -14.47 -25.93 7.02
CA GLN A 109 -15.49 -26.94 7.36
C GLN A 109 -16.24 -27.43 6.11
N TYR A 110 -16.61 -26.52 5.22
CA TYR A 110 -17.28 -26.88 3.97
C TYR A 110 -16.39 -27.74 3.07
N VAL A 111 -15.12 -27.41 2.94
CA VAL A 111 -14.13 -28.18 2.16
C VAL A 111 -13.96 -29.60 2.73
N GLU A 112 -14.00 -29.76 4.06
CA GLU A 112 -13.89 -31.06 4.73
C GLU A 112 -15.11 -31.98 4.50
N MET A 113 -16.29 -31.42 4.17
CA MET A 113 -17.49 -32.22 3.85
C MET A 113 -17.34 -33.03 2.55
N GLN A 114 -16.39 -32.68 1.67
CA GLN A 114 -16.12 -33.37 0.40
C GLN A 114 -17.38 -33.57 -0.47
N ASN A 115 -18.22 -32.56 -0.55
CA ASN A 115 -19.45 -32.59 -1.31
C ASN A 115 -19.19 -32.87 -2.79
N SER A 116 -19.97 -33.74 -3.42
CA SER A 116 -20.00 -33.89 -4.88
C SER A 116 -20.72 -32.69 -5.48
N THR A 117 -19.99 -31.84 -6.18
CA THR A 117 -20.55 -30.64 -6.81
C THR A 117 -20.77 -30.85 -8.30
N PHE A 118 -21.87 -30.28 -8.82
CA PHE A 118 -22.16 -30.13 -10.25
C PHE A 118 -22.29 -28.64 -10.64
N ALA A 119 -21.98 -27.75 -9.70
CA ALA A 119 -21.94 -26.31 -9.92
C ALA A 119 -20.57 -25.87 -10.46
N CYS A 120 -20.45 -24.61 -10.90
CA CYS A 120 -19.14 -23.99 -11.15
C CYS A 120 -18.31 -23.90 -9.84
N PRO A 121 -16.99 -23.76 -9.89
CA PRO A 121 -16.14 -23.69 -11.09
C PRO A 121 -15.97 -25.03 -11.82
N GLY A 122 -15.82 -24.97 -13.14
CA GLY A 122 -15.77 -26.14 -14.02
C GLY A 122 -14.58 -27.06 -13.80
N HIS A 123 -13.56 -26.66 -13.03
CA HIS A 123 -12.44 -27.53 -12.68
C HIS A 123 -12.81 -28.59 -11.62
N GLN A 124 -13.97 -28.47 -10.96
CA GLN A 124 -14.51 -29.46 -10.01
C GLN A 124 -13.46 -29.88 -8.99
N HIS A 125 -13.09 -28.97 -8.07
CA HIS A 125 -12.05 -29.17 -7.04
C HIS A 125 -10.67 -29.55 -7.62
N GLY A 126 -10.39 -29.14 -8.87
CA GLY A 126 -9.13 -29.41 -9.55
C GLY A 126 -9.09 -30.69 -10.38
N GLU A 127 -10.17 -31.52 -10.36
CA GLU A 127 -10.19 -32.79 -11.08
C GLU A 127 -10.03 -32.64 -12.59
N PHE A 128 -10.52 -31.53 -13.18
CA PHE A 128 -10.32 -31.27 -14.60
C PHE A 128 -8.85 -31.03 -14.96
N PHE A 129 -8.11 -30.33 -14.12
CA PHE A 129 -6.67 -30.11 -14.35
C PHE A 129 -5.90 -31.43 -14.37
N LYS A 130 -6.26 -32.39 -13.52
CA LYS A 130 -5.61 -33.71 -13.46
C LYS A 130 -5.80 -34.57 -14.71
N LYS A 131 -6.70 -34.18 -15.63
CA LYS A 131 -6.98 -34.94 -16.88
C LYS A 131 -5.96 -34.69 -17.98
N HIS A 132 -5.03 -33.74 -17.79
CA HIS A 132 -4.01 -33.41 -18.79
C HIS A 132 -2.64 -33.18 -18.11
N PRO A 133 -1.50 -33.63 -18.72
CA PRO A 133 -0.18 -33.46 -18.08
C PRO A 133 0.17 -32.04 -17.66
N ALA A 134 -0.11 -31.02 -18.49
CA ALA A 134 0.10 -29.62 -18.14
C ALA A 134 -0.79 -29.17 -16.95
N GLY A 135 -2.05 -29.61 -16.94
CA GLY A 135 -2.96 -29.35 -15.84
C GLY A 135 -2.52 -30.04 -14.53
N ARG A 136 -1.94 -31.25 -14.63
CA ARG A 136 -1.39 -31.95 -13.49
C ARG A 136 -0.23 -31.18 -12.85
N GLN A 137 0.71 -30.66 -13.66
CA GLN A 137 1.80 -29.82 -13.17
C GLN A 137 1.27 -28.55 -12.48
N PHE A 138 0.24 -27.93 -13.04
CA PHE A 138 -0.40 -26.76 -12.45
C PHE A 138 -1.06 -27.08 -11.10
N TYR A 139 -1.78 -28.20 -11.02
CA TYR A 139 -2.41 -28.66 -9.78
C TYR A 139 -1.38 -28.97 -8.70
N ASP A 140 -0.32 -29.71 -9.03
CA ASP A 140 0.73 -30.10 -8.09
C ASP A 140 1.52 -28.88 -7.57
N PHE A 141 1.71 -27.87 -8.43
CA PHE A 141 2.40 -26.62 -8.06
C PHE A 141 1.60 -25.80 -7.04
N PHE A 142 0.29 -25.59 -7.26
CA PHE A 142 -0.54 -24.80 -6.35
C PHE A 142 -1.03 -25.55 -5.12
N GLY A 143 -1.08 -26.86 -5.17
CA GLY A 143 -1.59 -27.71 -4.10
C GLY A 143 -3.11 -27.83 -4.06
N GLU A 144 -3.59 -28.91 -3.51
CA GLU A 144 -4.99 -29.34 -3.51
C GLU A 144 -5.97 -28.29 -2.96
N ASN A 145 -5.60 -27.66 -1.84
CA ASN A 145 -6.55 -26.81 -1.10
C ASN A 145 -6.96 -25.53 -1.82
N VAL A 146 -6.13 -24.99 -2.70
CA VAL A 146 -6.51 -23.83 -3.53
C VAL A 146 -7.71 -24.18 -4.41
N PHE A 147 -7.70 -25.37 -5.04
CA PHE A 147 -8.78 -25.83 -5.92
C PHE A 147 -10.02 -26.25 -5.13
N ARG A 148 -9.83 -26.87 -3.96
CA ARG A 148 -10.94 -27.27 -3.09
C ARG A 148 -11.66 -26.09 -2.47
N ALA A 149 -10.93 -25.00 -2.20
CA ALA A 149 -11.47 -23.77 -1.64
C ALA A 149 -12.08 -22.82 -2.69
N ASP A 150 -11.86 -23.08 -3.99
CA ASP A 150 -12.49 -22.33 -5.07
C ASP A 150 -13.92 -22.81 -5.29
N MET A 151 -14.84 -22.15 -4.63
CA MET A 151 -16.24 -22.52 -4.50
C MET A 151 -17.16 -21.59 -5.29
N CYS A 152 -18.45 -21.93 -5.30
CA CYS A 152 -19.51 -21.15 -5.91
C CYS A 152 -20.57 -20.77 -4.88
N ASN A 153 -21.15 -19.58 -5.03
CA ASN A 153 -22.27 -19.10 -4.24
C ASN A 153 -23.60 -19.84 -4.52
N ALA A 154 -23.59 -20.87 -5.37
CA ALA A 154 -24.73 -21.75 -5.58
C ALA A 154 -25.10 -22.55 -4.31
N ASP A 155 -24.15 -22.81 -3.40
CA ASP A 155 -24.47 -23.38 -2.10
C ASP A 155 -24.66 -22.27 -1.05
N VAL A 156 -25.87 -22.17 -0.53
CA VAL A 156 -26.27 -21.17 0.47
C VAL A 156 -25.55 -21.27 1.82
N LYS A 157 -24.87 -22.39 2.10
CA LYS A 157 -24.14 -22.59 3.38
C LYS A 157 -23.00 -21.60 3.58
N LEU A 158 -22.34 -21.19 2.50
CA LEU A 158 -21.25 -20.20 2.55
C LEU A 158 -21.75 -18.76 2.58
N GLY A 159 -23.06 -18.53 2.45
CA GLY A 159 -23.66 -17.23 2.30
C GLY A 159 -23.47 -16.64 0.91
N ASP A 160 -23.84 -15.38 0.73
CA ASP A 160 -23.67 -14.68 -0.54
C ASP A 160 -22.70 -13.51 -0.38
N LEU A 161 -21.59 -13.57 -1.14
CA LEU A 161 -20.53 -12.55 -1.11
C LEU A 161 -20.94 -11.23 -1.78
N LEU A 162 -21.90 -11.27 -2.71
CA LEU A 162 -22.33 -10.09 -3.46
C LEU A 162 -23.36 -9.25 -2.71
N ILE A 163 -24.25 -9.91 -1.96
CA ILE A 163 -25.25 -9.22 -1.14
C ILE A 163 -24.86 -9.17 0.34
N HIS A 164 -23.67 -9.69 0.65
CA HIS A 164 -23.06 -9.66 1.98
C HIS A 164 -23.93 -10.32 3.05
N GLU A 165 -24.26 -11.61 2.83
CA GLU A 165 -25.03 -12.45 3.76
C GLU A 165 -24.24 -13.63 4.30
N GLY A 166 -24.76 -14.29 5.33
CA GLY A 166 -24.16 -15.49 5.93
C GLY A 166 -22.77 -15.23 6.54
N SER A 167 -21.85 -16.17 6.33
CA SER A 167 -20.47 -16.08 6.86
C SER A 167 -19.71 -14.90 6.27
N ALA A 168 -19.97 -14.49 5.04
CA ALA A 168 -19.41 -13.29 4.43
C ALA A 168 -19.77 -12.02 5.21
N LYS A 169 -21.04 -11.88 5.66
CA LYS A 169 -21.45 -10.77 6.51
C LYS A 169 -20.78 -10.79 7.87
N HIS A 170 -20.57 -11.95 8.45
CA HIS A 170 -19.89 -12.09 9.74
C HIS A 170 -18.43 -11.69 9.64
N ALA A 171 -17.72 -12.12 8.60
CA ALA A 171 -16.35 -11.73 8.33
C ALA A 171 -16.19 -10.21 8.17
N GLN A 172 -17.06 -9.58 7.38
CA GLN A 172 -17.01 -8.13 7.16
C GLN A 172 -17.38 -7.33 8.42
N LYS A 173 -18.28 -7.84 9.27
CA LYS A 173 -18.55 -7.25 10.58
C LYS A 173 -17.35 -7.40 11.52
N PHE A 174 -16.69 -8.54 11.51
CA PHE A 174 -15.48 -8.78 12.28
C PHE A 174 -14.36 -7.82 11.83
N ALA A 175 -14.10 -7.70 10.54
CA ALA A 175 -13.14 -6.75 9.99
C ALA A 175 -13.51 -5.30 10.36
N ALA A 176 -14.77 -4.91 10.28
CA ALA A 176 -15.22 -3.57 10.68
C ALA A 176 -14.89 -3.27 12.15
N LYS A 177 -15.08 -4.25 13.04
CA LYS A 177 -14.70 -4.13 14.46
C LYS A 177 -13.20 -3.95 14.64
N VAL A 178 -12.39 -4.76 13.95
CA VAL A 178 -10.92 -4.73 14.07
C VAL A 178 -10.35 -3.40 13.55
N PHE A 179 -10.88 -2.88 12.43
CA PHE A 179 -10.42 -1.64 11.80
C PHE A 179 -11.21 -0.39 12.26
N HIS A 180 -12.06 -0.47 13.28
CA HIS A 180 -12.81 0.64 13.86
C HIS A 180 -13.74 1.36 12.85
N ALA A 181 -14.29 0.63 11.89
CA ALA A 181 -15.26 1.11 10.91
C ALA A 181 -16.70 0.81 11.37
N ASP A 182 -17.68 1.59 10.89
CA ASP A 182 -19.08 1.25 11.05
C ASP A 182 -19.48 0.05 10.18
N LYS A 183 -18.85 -0.07 9.01
CA LYS A 183 -19.07 -1.14 8.06
C LYS A 183 -17.84 -1.36 7.18
N THR A 184 -17.58 -2.63 6.84
CA THR A 184 -16.50 -3.02 5.92
C THR A 184 -17.09 -3.85 4.78
N TYR A 185 -16.55 -3.67 3.57
CA TYR A 185 -16.85 -4.45 2.38
C TYR A 185 -15.56 -5.00 1.81
N PHE A 186 -15.49 -6.31 1.62
CA PHE A 186 -14.37 -6.96 0.97
C PHE A 186 -14.49 -6.85 -0.54
N VAL A 187 -13.42 -6.42 -1.21
CA VAL A 187 -13.35 -6.18 -2.66
C VAL A 187 -12.22 -7.00 -3.24
N LEU A 188 -12.51 -7.83 -4.25
CA LEU A 188 -11.57 -8.81 -4.80
C LEU A 188 -10.91 -8.36 -6.12
N ASN A 189 -11.08 -7.10 -6.52
CA ASN A 189 -10.51 -6.52 -7.74
C ASN A 189 -9.62 -5.30 -7.45
N GLY A 190 -8.95 -5.31 -6.28
CA GLY A 190 -8.03 -4.27 -5.85
C GLY A 190 -8.73 -2.96 -5.48
N THR A 191 -7.97 -2.04 -4.90
CA THR A 191 -8.47 -0.69 -4.58
C THR A 191 -8.89 0.07 -5.84
N SER A 192 -8.41 -0.32 -7.02
CA SER A 192 -8.91 0.22 -8.29
C SER A 192 -10.42 0.00 -8.47
N ALA A 193 -10.95 -1.14 -8.06
CA ALA A 193 -12.40 -1.38 -8.03
C ALA A 193 -13.05 -0.70 -6.82
N ALA A 194 -12.43 -0.77 -5.64
CA ALA A 194 -12.95 -0.14 -4.42
C ALA A 194 -13.18 1.37 -4.59
N ASN A 195 -12.23 2.08 -5.17
CA ASN A 195 -12.36 3.50 -5.49
C ASN A 195 -13.54 3.79 -6.43
N LYS A 196 -13.71 2.98 -7.49
CA LYS A 196 -14.83 3.12 -8.43
C LYS A 196 -16.17 2.85 -7.74
N VAL A 197 -16.24 1.86 -6.85
CA VAL A 197 -17.44 1.58 -6.06
C VAL A 197 -17.85 2.80 -5.23
N VAL A 198 -16.92 3.39 -4.49
CA VAL A 198 -17.22 4.56 -3.65
C VAL A 198 -17.61 5.77 -4.48
N THR A 199 -16.84 6.09 -5.53
CA THR A 199 -17.12 7.23 -6.38
C THR A 199 -18.46 7.09 -7.12
N ASN A 200 -18.79 5.90 -7.64
CA ASN A 200 -20.07 5.65 -8.33
C ASN A 200 -21.27 5.51 -7.38
N ALA A 201 -21.04 5.26 -6.08
CA ALA A 201 -22.11 5.31 -5.09
C ALA A 201 -22.49 6.73 -4.68
N LEU A 202 -21.59 7.70 -4.85
CA LEU A 202 -21.74 9.05 -4.33
C LEU A 202 -21.90 10.11 -5.41
N LEU A 203 -21.26 9.95 -6.58
CA LEU A 203 -21.14 10.98 -7.60
C LEU A 203 -21.99 10.69 -8.81
N THR A 204 -22.48 11.77 -9.42
CA THR A 204 -23.15 11.77 -10.71
C THR A 204 -22.77 13.03 -11.50
N GLN A 205 -23.21 13.12 -12.75
CA GLN A 205 -23.00 14.28 -13.59
C GLN A 205 -23.53 15.56 -12.92
N GLY A 206 -22.72 16.61 -12.89
CA GLY A 206 -23.03 17.89 -12.26
C GLY A 206 -22.59 18.02 -10.81
N ASP A 207 -22.16 16.93 -10.15
CA ASP A 207 -21.56 17.01 -8.83
C ASP A 207 -20.14 17.60 -8.91
N LEU A 208 -19.75 18.36 -7.88
CA LEU A 208 -18.36 18.78 -7.69
C LEU A 208 -17.62 17.76 -6.82
N VAL A 209 -16.42 17.44 -7.22
CA VAL A 209 -15.49 16.60 -6.43
C VAL A 209 -14.19 17.36 -6.18
N LEU A 210 -13.84 17.50 -4.89
CA LEU A 210 -12.52 18.03 -4.50
C LEU A 210 -11.49 16.91 -4.66
N PHE A 211 -10.43 17.18 -5.43
CA PHE A 211 -9.61 16.10 -5.94
C PHE A 211 -8.11 16.38 -5.71
N ASP A 212 -7.48 15.58 -4.84
CA ASP A 212 -6.03 15.58 -4.68
C ASP A 212 -5.38 15.15 -6.00
N ARG A 213 -4.52 15.99 -6.56
CA ARG A 213 -3.86 15.70 -7.85
C ARG A 213 -2.90 14.50 -7.78
N ASN A 214 -2.54 14.03 -6.58
CA ASN A 214 -1.82 12.78 -6.35
C ASN A 214 -2.67 11.52 -6.49
N ASN A 215 -3.99 11.65 -6.66
CA ASN A 215 -4.87 10.49 -6.72
C ASN A 215 -4.47 9.52 -7.83
N HIS A 216 -4.54 8.25 -7.51
CA HIS A 216 -4.38 7.17 -8.47
C HIS A 216 -5.43 7.27 -9.59
N LYS A 217 -5.05 6.89 -10.82
CA LYS A 217 -5.91 6.95 -12.02
C LYS A 217 -7.29 6.30 -11.83
N SER A 218 -7.43 5.30 -10.94
CA SER A 218 -8.73 4.66 -10.67
C SER A 218 -9.77 5.62 -10.09
N ASN A 219 -9.34 6.61 -9.30
CA ASN A 219 -10.22 7.66 -8.80
C ASN A 219 -10.69 8.59 -9.94
N HIS A 220 -9.78 8.97 -10.86
CA HIS A 220 -10.15 9.71 -12.06
C HIS A 220 -11.14 8.94 -12.94
N HIS A 221 -10.88 7.63 -13.15
CA HIS A 221 -11.78 6.78 -13.92
C HIS A 221 -13.19 6.70 -13.28
N GLY A 222 -13.25 6.47 -11.97
CA GLY A 222 -14.54 6.34 -11.27
C GLY A 222 -15.30 7.66 -11.15
N ALA A 223 -14.63 8.71 -10.68
CA ALA A 223 -15.27 9.99 -10.39
C ALA A 223 -15.55 10.83 -11.65
N LEU A 224 -14.56 10.91 -12.56
CA LEU A 224 -14.62 11.86 -13.66
C LEU A 224 -15.13 11.22 -14.98
N ILE A 225 -14.67 10.01 -15.29
CA ILE A 225 -15.06 9.34 -16.54
C ILE A 225 -16.39 8.60 -16.36
N GLN A 226 -16.52 7.75 -15.34
CA GLN A 226 -17.75 6.95 -15.16
C GLN A 226 -18.89 7.78 -14.58
N ALA A 227 -18.66 8.51 -13.49
CA ALA A 227 -19.70 9.33 -12.86
C ALA A 227 -19.94 10.68 -13.55
N GLY A 228 -18.96 11.23 -14.27
CA GLY A 228 -19.08 12.51 -14.96
C GLY A 228 -19.06 13.72 -14.04
N ALA A 229 -18.49 13.60 -12.83
CA ALA A 229 -18.33 14.71 -11.90
C ALA A 229 -17.29 15.72 -12.41
N THR A 230 -17.41 16.95 -11.94
CA THR A 230 -16.48 18.05 -12.26
C THR A 230 -15.42 18.17 -11.16
N PRO A 231 -14.11 18.04 -11.47
CA PRO A 231 -13.07 18.14 -10.48
C PRO A 231 -12.75 19.59 -10.12
N VAL A 232 -12.45 19.80 -8.83
CA VAL A 232 -11.71 20.96 -8.33
C VAL A 232 -10.40 20.42 -7.80
N TYR A 233 -9.29 20.69 -8.48
CA TYR A 233 -7.99 20.09 -8.17
C TYR A 233 -7.25 20.81 -7.05
N LEU A 234 -6.71 20.03 -6.11
CA LEU A 234 -5.71 20.46 -5.16
C LEU A 234 -4.32 20.15 -5.72
N GLU A 235 -3.47 21.13 -5.72
CA GLU A 235 -2.07 21.03 -6.15
C GLU A 235 -1.32 20.02 -5.27
N ALA A 236 -0.39 19.28 -5.87
CA ALA A 236 0.44 18.31 -5.18
C ALA A 236 1.92 18.66 -5.30
N ALA A 237 2.67 18.43 -4.23
CA ALA A 237 4.10 18.70 -4.20
C ALA A 237 4.92 17.54 -4.74
N ARG A 238 6.07 17.87 -5.32
CA ARG A 238 7.20 16.97 -5.57
C ARG A 238 8.46 17.61 -5.02
N ASN A 239 9.35 16.83 -4.44
CA ASN A 239 10.64 17.33 -4.02
C ASN A 239 11.72 17.14 -5.11
N PRO A 240 12.93 17.70 -4.94
CA PRO A 240 13.96 17.57 -5.97
C PRO A 240 14.42 16.14 -6.27
N PHE A 241 14.26 15.21 -5.34
CA PHE A 241 14.64 13.80 -5.52
C PHE A 241 13.59 12.96 -6.27
N GLY A 242 12.44 13.53 -6.61
CA GLY A 242 11.31 12.83 -7.23
C GLY A 242 10.32 12.22 -6.24
N PHE A 243 10.40 12.51 -4.94
CA PHE A 243 9.41 12.04 -3.97
C PHE A 243 8.06 12.75 -4.14
N ILE A 244 7.01 11.97 -3.98
CA ILE A 244 5.63 12.45 -4.00
C ILE A 244 5.29 12.99 -2.61
N GLY A 245 5.12 14.30 -2.52
CA GLY A 245 4.69 14.99 -1.32
C GLY A 245 3.17 15.12 -1.21
N GLY A 246 2.73 15.94 -0.26
CA GLY A 246 1.33 16.24 0.00
C GLY A 246 0.88 17.56 -0.66
N ILE A 247 -0.23 18.07 -0.16
CA ILE A 247 -0.90 19.29 -0.57
C ILE A 247 -0.37 20.44 0.28
N ASP A 248 -0.08 21.60 -0.33
CA ASP A 248 0.34 22.79 0.42
C ASP A 248 -0.77 23.26 1.36
N GLU A 249 -0.38 23.80 2.53
CA GLU A 249 -1.31 24.29 3.56
C GLU A 249 -2.34 25.29 3.01
N ARG A 250 -1.88 26.24 2.17
CA ARG A 250 -2.74 27.25 1.55
C ARG A 250 -3.88 26.69 0.71
N CYS A 251 -3.72 25.48 0.16
CA CYS A 251 -4.74 24.85 -0.67
C CYS A 251 -5.94 24.33 0.13
N PHE A 252 -5.83 24.27 1.46
CA PHE A 252 -6.94 23.95 2.36
C PHE A 252 -7.66 25.20 2.90
N ASP A 253 -7.24 26.41 2.50
CA ASP A 253 -7.95 27.64 2.86
C ASP A 253 -9.31 27.71 2.16
N GLU A 254 -10.37 28.01 2.91
CA GLU A 254 -11.73 28.02 2.38
C GLU A 254 -11.92 29.12 1.32
N ALA A 255 -11.32 30.31 1.49
CA ALA A 255 -11.46 31.38 0.50
C ALA A 255 -10.81 30.95 -0.82
N TYR A 256 -9.62 30.37 -0.75
CA TYR A 256 -8.94 29.81 -1.94
C TYR A 256 -9.77 28.71 -2.61
N LEU A 257 -10.37 27.78 -1.84
CA LEU A 257 -11.22 26.74 -2.39
C LEU A 257 -12.47 27.32 -3.08
N ARG A 258 -13.07 28.37 -2.52
CA ARG A 258 -14.21 29.04 -3.13
C ARG A 258 -13.86 29.77 -4.43
N GLU A 259 -12.64 30.32 -4.53
CA GLU A 259 -12.11 30.85 -5.79
C GLU A 259 -12.00 29.74 -6.84
N LEU A 260 -11.42 28.59 -6.50
CA LEU A 260 -11.31 27.44 -7.41
C LEU A 260 -12.70 26.93 -7.86
N ILE A 261 -13.69 26.90 -6.96
CA ILE A 261 -15.06 26.52 -7.30
C ILE A 261 -15.64 27.54 -8.28
N ALA A 262 -15.42 28.84 -8.07
CA ALA A 262 -15.93 29.90 -8.94
C ALA A 262 -15.36 29.81 -10.37
N GLU A 263 -14.14 29.31 -10.53
CA GLU A 263 -13.52 29.07 -11.85
C GLU A 263 -14.27 27.99 -12.67
N VAL A 264 -14.76 26.91 -12.01
CA VAL A 264 -15.36 25.76 -12.70
C VAL A 264 -16.87 25.68 -12.60
N ALA A 265 -17.45 26.23 -11.52
CA ALA A 265 -18.89 26.19 -11.26
C ALA A 265 -19.32 27.43 -10.43
N PRO A 266 -19.37 28.64 -11.03
CA PRO A 266 -19.59 29.92 -10.32
C PRO A 266 -20.85 29.93 -9.46
N SER A 267 -21.93 29.28 -9.90
CA SER A 267 -23.22 29.22 -9.19
C SER A 267 -23.13 28.45 -7.87
N ARG A 268 -22.13 27.58 -7.70
CA ARG A 268 -21.95 26.72 -6.53
C ARG A 268 -20.92 27.28 -5.52
N ALA A 269 -20.22 28.37 -5.85
CA ALA A 269 -19.15 28.92 -5.02
C ALA A 269 -19.59 29.34 -3.60
N GLN A 270 -20.88 29.66 -3.42
CA GLN A 270 -21.46 30.09 -2.14
C GLN A 270 -22.28 29.00 -1.46
N GLU A 271 -22.35 27.79 -2.01
CA GLU A 271 -23.05 26.67 -1.33
C GLU A 271 -22.35 26.34 -0.01
N ALA A 272 -23.14 25.95 1.01
CA ALA A 272 -22.60 25.57 2.31
C ALA A 272 -21.69 24.33 2.21
N ARG A 273 -22.11 23.34 1.41
CA ARG A 273 -21.36 22.11 1.11
C ARG A 273 -21.29 21.89 -0.40
N PRO A 274 -20.36 22.58 -1.09
CA PRO A 274 -20.30 22.52 -2.55
C PRO A 274 -19.82 21.15 -3.06
N PHE A 275 -19.03 20.41 -2.27
CA PHE A 275 -18.45 19.14 -2.67
C PHE A 275 -19.31 17.96 -2.21
N ARG A 276 -19.78 17.15 -3.14
CA ARG A 276 -20.40 15.87 -2.83
C ARG A 276 -19.40 14.88 -2.24
N LEU A 277 -18.15 14.93 -2.73
CA LEU A 277 -17.05 14.08 -2.30
C LEU A 277 -15.74 14.86 -2.37
N ALA A 278 -14.87 14.70 -1.40
CA ALA A 278 -13.44 14.97 -1.52
C ALA A 278 -12.71 13.62 -1.63
N VAL A 279 -11.75 13.50 -2.56
CA VAL A 279 -10.91 12.31 -2.71
C VAL A 279 -9.47 12.70 -2.38
N ILE A 280 -9.00 12.25 -1.23
CA ILE A 280 -7.72 12.63 -0.62
C ILE A 280 -6.88 11.37 -0.39
N GLN A 281 -5.59 11.42 -0.72
CA GLN A 281 -4.65 10.39 -0.31
C GLN A 281 -4.48 10.40 1.22
N LEU A 282 -4.47 9.23 1.87
CA LEU A 282 -4.00 9.14 3.25
C LEU A 282 -2.47 8.96 3.29
N GLY A 283 -1.94 8.21 2.37
CA GLY A 283 -0.52 8.04 2.18
C GLY A 283 -0.17 7.99 0.69
N THR A 284 0.82 8.77 0.28
CA THR A 284 1.30 8.74 -1.10
C THR A 284 2.08 7.45 -1.37
N TYR A 285 2.34 7.17 -2.64
CA TYR A 285 3.16 6.03 -3.04
C TYR A 285 4.51 5.98 -2.30
N ASP A 286 5.17 7.12 -2.20
CA ASP A 286 6.49 7.24 -1.57
C ASP A 286 6.44 7.31 -0.03
N GLY A 287 5.23 7.43 0.55
CA GLY A 287 5.04 7.37 1.99
C GLY A 287 4.94 8.73 2.69
N THR A 288 4.52 9.78 2.00
CA THR A 288 4.06 10.99 2.67
C THR A 288 2.71 10.71 3.30
N ILE A 289 2.62 10.72 4.63
CA ILE A 289 1.39 10.45 5.39
C ILE A 289 0.67 11.76 5.70
N TYR A 290 -0.63 11.81 5.39
CA TYR A 290 -1.53 12.91 5.68
C TYR A 290 -2.14 12.74 7.08
N ASN A 291 -2.39 13.84 7.75
CA ASN A 291 -3.14 13.83 9.00
C ASN A 291 -4.64 13.97 8.70
N ALA A 292 -5.39 12.87 8.80
CA ALA A 292 -6.82 12.87 8.49
C ALA A 292 -7.63 13.83 9.39
N ARG A 293 -7.24 14.03 10.65
CA ARG A 293 -7.90 15.00 11.53
C ARG A 293 -7.77 16.42 11.01
N GLN A 294 -6.56 16.82 10.61
CA GLN A 294 -6.35 18.15 10.04
C GLN A 294 -7.11 18.34 8.71
N VAL A 295 -7.17 17.31 7.85
CA VAL A 295 -7.95 17.37 6.61
C VAL A 295 -9.43 17.58 6.91
N VAL A 296 -10.02 16.80 7.84
CA VAL A 296 -11.43 16.93 8.22
C VAL A 296 -11.71 18.30 8.83
N ASP A 297 -10.84 18.80 9.72
CA ASP A 297 -11.01 20.11 10.35
C ASP A 297 -11.00 21.26 9.35
N LYS A 298 -10.20 21.17 8.29
CA LYS A 298 -10.04 22.23 7.29
C LYS A 298 -11.11 22.24 6.22
N ILE A 299 -11.47 21.06 5.69
CA ILE A 299 -12.36 20.96 4.53
C ILE A 299 -13.62 20.14 4.77
N GLY A 300 -13.76 19.47 5.91
CA GLY A 300 -14.88 18.58 6.18
C GLY A 300 -16.25 19.26 6.12
N HIS A 301 -16.32 20.52 6.56
CA HIS A 301 -17.56 21.31 6.52
C HIS A 301 -18.00 21.69 5.09
N LEU A 302 -17.11 21.62 4.10
CA LEU A 302 -17.40 21.86 2.69
C LEU A 302 -17.81 20.59 1.92
N CYS A 303 -17.71 19.42 2.53
CA CYS A 303 -17.90 18.12 1.88
C CYS A 303 -19.04 17.32 2.51
N ASP A 304 -19.83 16.60 1.70
CA ASP A 304 -20.74 15.58 2.22
C ASP A 304 -19.98 14.35 2.70
N TYR A 305 -18.97 13.91 1.94
CA TYR A 305 -18.09 12.80 2.24
C TYR A 305 -16.63 13.12 1.93
N ILE A 306 -15.73 12.44 2.63
CA ILE A 306 -14.32 12.35 2.25
C ILE A 306 -13.98 10.87 2.04
N LEU A 307 -13.40 10.54 0.88
CA LEU A 307 -12.73 9.28 0.61
C LEU A 307 -11.25 9.46 0.87
N PHE A 308 -10.72 8.76 1.86
CA PHE A 308 -9.28 8.61 2.03
C PHE A 308 -8.81 7.36 1.26
N ASP A 309 -8.08 7.59 0.16
CA ASP A 309 -7.40 6.51 -0.54
C ASP A 309 -6.17 6.09 0.27
N SER A 310 -6.30 4.97 0.95
CA SER A 310 -5.28 4.37 1.82
C SER A 310 -4.66 3.12 1.16
N ALA A 311 -4.60 3.08 -0.18
CA ALA A 311 -4.07 1.93 -0.90
C ALA A 311 -2.62 1.61 -0.54
N TRP A 312 -1.83 2.61 -0.11
CA TRP A 312 -0.42 2.50 0.27
C TRP A 312 -0.17 2.56 1.78
N VAL A 313 -1.23 2.45 2.56
CA VAL A 313 -1.25 2.51 4.01
C VAL A 313 -2.38 1.55 4.47
N GLY A 314 -2.93 1.68 5.64
CA GLY A 314 -4.04 0.82 6.11
C GLY A 314 -3.67 0.06 7.38
N TYR A 315 -2.44 0.25 7.83
CA TYR A 315 -1.88 -0.27 9.08
C TYR A 315 -1.60 0.85 10.10
N GLU A 316 -1.87 2.09 9.75
CA GLU A 316 -1.54 3.29 10.55
C GLU A 316 -2.11 3.22 11.96
N GLN A 317 -3.30 2.68 12.14
CA GLN A 317 -3.94 2.56 13.46
C GLN A 317 -3.25 1.55 14.40
N PHE A 318 -2.40 0.68 13.87
CA PHE A 318 -1.63 -0.30 14.66
C PHE A 318 -0.24 0.21 15.04
N ILE A 319 0.19 1.38 14.53
CA ILE A 319 1.47 2.02 14.81
C ILE A 319 1.21 3.28 15.65
N PRO A 320 1.63 3.32 16.94
CA PRO A 320 1.25 4.40 17.85
C PRO A 320 1.53 5.82 17.33
N MET A 321 2.68 6.04 16.66
CA MET A 321 3.03 7.35 16.11
C MET A 321 2.17 7.79 14.93
N MET A 322 1.38 6.88 14.33
CA MET A 322 0.54 7.12 13.16
C MET A 322 -0.96 7.08 13.50
N ALA A 323 -1.34 6.50 14.63
CA ALA A 323 -2.71 6.16 14.96
C ALA A 323 -3.67 7.37 14.96
N ASP A 324 -3.24 8.52 15.45
CA ASP A 324 -4.02 9.77 15.48
C ASP A 324 -4.22 10.39 14.08
N CYS A 325 -3.50 9.92 13.06
CA CYS A 325 -3.70 10.29 11.67
C CYS A 325 -4.75 9.43 10.95
N SER A 326 -5.18 8.31 11.56
CA SER A 326 -6.13 7.39 10.95
C SER A 326 -7.53 7.98 10.84
N PRO A 327 -8.14 8.00 9.65
CA PRO A 327 -9.52 8.48 9.50
C PRO A 327 -10.54 7.60 10.23
N LEU A 328 -10.24 6.33 10.45
CA LEU A 328 -11.14 5.39 11.13
C LEU A 328 -11.14 5.55 12.66
N LEU A 329 -10.10 6.15 13.25
CA LEU A 329 -10.02 6.45 14.68
C LEU A 329 -10.54 7.85 15.04
N LEU A 330 -10.99 8.64 14.06
CA LEU A 330 -11.55 9.97 14.32
C LEU A 330 -12.84 9.89 15.14
N ASP A 331 -12.96 10.77 16.11
CA ASP A 331 -14.23 11.07 16.76
C ASP A 331 -14.98 12.12 15.92
N LEU A 332 -16.15 11.74 15.40
CA LEU A 332 -16.93 12.49 14.40
C LEU A 332 -18.32 12.81 14.94
N ASN A 333 -18.81 14.01 14.62
CA ASN A 333 -20.15 14.49 14.99
C ASN A 333 -21.03 14.73 13.75
N GLU A 334 -22.27 15.11 13.95
CA GLU A 334 -23.26 15.27 12.87
C GLU A 334 -22.92 16.36 11.82
N ASN A 335 -21.98 17.24 12.12
CA ASN A 335 -21.51 18.27 11.19
C ASN A 335 -20.33 17.82 10.35
N ASP A 336 -19.62 16.77 10.79
CA ASP A 336 -18.48 16.22 10.05
C ASP A 336 -18.94 15.49 8.78
N PRO A 337 -18.06 15.33 7.76
CA PRO A 337 -18.36 14.54 6.57
C PRO A 337 -18.45 13.06 6.92
N GLY A 338 -19.22 12.30 6.13
CA GLY A 338 -19.08 10.85 6.14
C GLY A 338 -17.69 10.45 5.62
N ILE A 339 -17.12 9.37 6.14
CA ILE A 339 -15.79 8.91 5.78
C ILE A 339 -15.87 7.57 5.05
N PHE A 340 -15.19 7.48 3.92
CA PHE A 340 -14.80 6.23 3.29
C PHE A 340 -13.29 6.08 3.31
N VAL A 341 -12.82 4.86 3.50
CA VAL A 341 -11.40 4.49 3.40
C VAL A 341 -11.29 3.28 2.49
N THR A 342 -10.44 3.37 1.47
CA THR A 342 -10.13 2.23 0.58
C THR A 342 -8.70 1.76 0.82
N GLN A 343 -8.52 0.46 1.05
CA GLN A 343 -7.23 -0.15 1.38
C GLN A 343 -6.89 -1.27 0.41
N SER A 344 -5.67 -1.30 -0.09
CA SER A 344 -5.08 -2.47 -0.77
C SER A 344 -4.41 -3.37 0.26
N VAL A 345 -5.13 -4.38 0.73
CA VAL A 345 -4.61 -5.32 1.73
C VAL A 345 -3.36 -6.04 1.19
N HIS A 346 -3.35 -6.36 -0.10
CA HIS A 346 -2.25 -7.07 -0.76
C HIS A 346 -0.91 -6.31 -0.83
N LYS A 347 -0.88 -4.99 -0.58
CA LYS A 347 0.35 -4.21 -0.73
C LYS A 347 1.30 -4.36 0.46
N GLN A 348 0.82 -4.11 1.67
CA GLN A 348 1.65 -4.18 2.88
C GLN A 348 1.01 -4.97 4.02
N GLN A 349 -0.25 -5.38 3.92
CA GLN A 349 -0.93 -6.25 4.87
C GLN A 349 -0.92 -7.72 4.37
N ALA A 350 -1.51 -8.63 5.13
CA ALA A 350 -1.53 -10.06 4.79
C ALA A 350 -2.66 -10.40 3.81
N GLY A 351 -2.39 -10.32 2.51
CA GLY A 351 -3.38 -10.64 1.48
C GLY A 351 -2.76 -11.02 0.15
N PHE A 352 -3.46 -11.87 -0.62
CA PHE A 352 -3.12 -12.14 -2.01
C PHE A 352 -3.35 -10.90 -2.88
N SER A 353 -2.65 -10.81 -4.01
CA SER A 353 -2.93 -9.78 -5.02
C SER A 353 -4.42 -9.68 -5.31
N GLN A 354 -4.92 -8.46 -5.59
CA GLN A 354 -6.33 -8.10 -5.76
C GLN A 354 -7.15 -7.97 -4.46
N THR A 355 -6.68 -8.44 -3.29
CA THR A 355 -7.41 -8.23 -2.05
C THR A 355 -7.40 -6.76 -1.64
N SER A 356 -8.58 -6.22 -1.41
CA SER A 356 -8.81 -4.86 -0.95
C SER A 356 -10.07 -4.77 -0.11
N GLN A 357 -10.27 -3.64 0.57
CA GLN A 357 -11.46 -3.42 1.38
C GLN A 357 -11.89 -1.95 1.37
N ILE A 358 -13.19 -1.74 1.51
CA ILE A 358 -13.80 -0.44 1.73
C ILE A 358 -14.29 -0.38 3.16
N HIS A 359 -13.79 0.56 3.94
CA HIS A 359 -14.32 0.90 5.24
C HIS A 359 -15.21 2.13 5.14
N LYS A 360 -16.31 2.10 5.86
CA LYS A 360 -17.29 3.18 5.93
C LYS A 360 -17.47 3.60 7.37
N LYS A 361 -17.38 4.91 7.66
CA LYS A 361 -17.61 5.51 8.97
C LYS A 361 -18.51 6.72 8.78
N ASP A 362 -19.81 6.54 8.96
CA ASP A 362 -20.82 7.55 8.71
C ASP A 362 -22.09 7.43 9.57
N ASN A 363 -22.04 6.66 10.67
CA ASN A 363 -23.16 6.53 11.58
C ASN A 363 -23.56 7.87 12.21
N HIS A 364 -22.60 8.81 12.37
CA HIS A 364 -22.82 10.15 12.93
C HIS A 364 -23.72 11.04 12.04
N ILE A 365 -23.84 10.72 10.74
CA ILE A 365 -24.74 11.44 9.81
C ILE A 365 -25.95 10.60 9.38
N ARG A 366 -26.21 9.48 10.07
CA ARG A 366 -27.37 8.63 9.78
C ARG A 366 -28.66 9.44 9.92
N GLY A 367 -29.57 9.35 8.94
CA GLY A 367 -30.82 10.10 8.88
C GLY A 367 -30.72 11.46 8.17
N GLN A 368 -29.52 11.95 7.87
CA GLN A 368 -29.34 13.13 7.04
C GLN A 368 -29.51 12.79 5.55
N ALA A 369 -29.96 13.76 4.74
CA ALA A 369 -30.15 13.58 3.29
C ALA A 369 -28.87 13.17 2.54
N ARG A 370 -27.70 13.58 3.05
CA ARG A 370 -26.39 13.22 2.49
C ARG A 370 -25.94 11.80 2.81
N PHE A 371 -26.56 11.10 3.75
CA PHE A 371 -26.21 9.74 4.14
C PHE A 371 -26.26 8.75 2.97
N CYS A 372 -25.20 7.94 2.81
CA CYS A 372 -25.14 6.88 1.80
C CYS A 372 -25.60 5.54 2.40
N PRO A 373 -26.83 5.08 2.18
CA PRO A 373 -27.30 3.81 2.72
C PRO A 373 -26.58 2.61 2.06
N HIS A 374 -26.57 1.49 2.78
CA HIS A 374 -25.98 0.24 2.28
C HIS A 374 -26.47 -0.14 0.87
N LYS A 375 -27.75 -0.03 0.61
CA LYS A 375 -28.33 -0.39 -0.70
C LYS A 375 -27.72 0.40 -1.86
N ARG A 376 -27.44 1.70 -1.66
CA ARG A 376 -26.80 2.54 -2.68
C ARG A 376 -25.34 2.10 -2.91
N LEU A 377 -24.57 1.90 -1.84
CA LEU A 377 -23.19 1.44 -1.98
C LEU A 377 -23.12 0.04 -2.58
N ASN A 378 -24.01 -0.88 -2.17
CA ASN A 378 -24.04 -2.23 -2.72
C ASN A 378 -24.44 -2.26 -4.20
N ASN A 379 -25.33 -1.36 -4.63
CA ASN A 379 -25.66 -1.23 -6.07
C ASN A 379 -24.41 -0.86 -6.89
N ALA A 380 -23.60 0.09 -6.41
CA ALA A 380 -22.34 0.42 -7.05
C ALA A 380 -21.32 -0.72 -6.95
N PHE A 381 -21.28 -1.45 -5.82
CA PHE A 381 -20.45 -2.64 -5.65
C PHE A 381 -20.76 -3.69 -6.71
N MET A 382 -22.03 -3.98 -6.94
CA MET A 382 -22.49 -4.95 -7.94
C MET A 382 -22.09 -4.59 -9.38
N LEU A 383 -21.93 -3.30 -9.69
CA LEU A 383 -21.43 -2.86 -11.02
C LEU A 383 -19.96 -3.22 -11.26
N HIS A 384 -19.20 -3.44 -10.20
CA HIS A 384 -17.73 -3.65 -10.28
C HIS A 384 -17.29 -5.01 -9.77
N ALA A 385 -18.19 -5.83 -9.24
CA ALA A 385 -17.89 -7.14 -8.70
C ALA A 385 -18.17 -8.27 -9.71
N SER A 386 -17.36 -9.33 -9.68
CA SER A 386 -17.69 -10.57 -10.37
C SER A 386 -18.83 -11.29 -9.67
N THR A 387 -19.74 -11.90 -10.42
CA THR A 387 -20.77 -12.81 -9.89
C THR A 387 -20.18 -14.17 -9.45
N SER A 388 -18.91 -14.44 -9.75
CA SER A 388 -18.16 -15.64 -9.37
C SER A 388 -16.88 -15.25 -8.65
N PRO A 389 -16.98 -14.80 -7.38
CA PRO A 389 -15.81 -14.35 -6.61
C PRO A 389 -14.90 -15.53 -6.27
N PHE A 390 -13.58 -15.31 -6.29
CA PHE A 390 -12.59 -16.29 -5.87
C PHE A 390 -12.51 -16.36 -4.34
N TYR A 391 -13.05 -17.40 -3.75
CA TYR A 391 -13.19 -17.57 -2.29
C TYR A 391 -11.89 -17.50 -1.50
N PRO A 392 -10.74 -18.03 -1.98
CA PRO A 392 -9.46 -17.86 -1.29
C PRO A 392 -9.05 -16.40 -1.06
N LEU A 393 -9.40 -15.48 -1.97
CA LEU A 393 -9.13 -14.03 -1.77
C LEU A 393 -10.00 -13.46 -0.64
N PHE A 394 -11.26 -13.87 -0.57
CA PHE A 394 -12.17 -13.44 0.49
C PHE A 394 -11.71 -13.97 1.86
N ALA A 395 -11.29 -15.24 1.93
CA ALA A 395 -10.71 -15.84 3.11
C ALA A 395 -9.43 -15.12 3.56
N ALA A 396 -8.56 -14.71 2.64
CA ALA A 396 -7.35 -13.96 2.97
C ALA A 396 -7.66 -12.62 3.65
N LEU A 397 -8.71 -11.91 3.24
CA LEU A 397 -9.16 -10.66 3.87
C LEU A 397 -9.68 -10.91 5.30
N ASP A 398 -10.40 -12.00 5.51
CA ASP A 398 -10.91 -12.41 6.82
C ASP A 398 -9.75 -12.77 7.77
N VAL A 399 -8.78 -13.56 7.29
CA VAL A 399 -7.57 -13.91 8.05
C VAL A 399 -6.71 -12.67 8.33
N ASN A 400 -6.60 -11.73 7.37
CA ASN A 400 -5.91 -10.47 7.61
C ASN A 400 -6.52 -9.68 8.77
N ALA A 401 -7.83 -9.62 8.86
CA ALA A 401 -8.50 -8.98 9.99
C ALA A 401 -8.16 -9.71 11.31
N LYS A 402 -8.12 -11.04 11.31
CA LYS A 402 -7.75 -11.83 12.50
C LYS A 402 -6.31 -11.59 12.95
N ILE A 403 -5.36 -11.51 12.02
CA ILE A 403 -3.95 -11.20 12.31
C ILE A 403 -3.82 -9.82 13.00
N HIS A 404 -4.66 -8.86 12.62
CA HIS A 404 -4.62 -7.50 13.15
C HIS A 404 -5.48 -7.30 14.41
N GLU A 405 -6.19 -8.34 14.90
CA GLU A 405 -7.01 -8.23 16.09
C GLU A 405 -6.16 -8.02 17.35
N GLY A 406 -6.50 -6.98 18.13
CA GLY A 406 -5.92 -6.72 19.45
C GLY A 406 -4.43 -6.39 19.42
N GLU A 407 -3.68 -6.94 20.39
CA GLU A 407 -2.25 -6.65 20.54
C GLU A 407 -1.34 -7.34 19.49
N SER A 408 -1.83 -8.40 18.84
CA SER A 408 -1.06 -9.11 17.82
C SER A 408 -0.70 -8.20 16.65
N GLY A 409 -1.67 -7.47 16.08
CA GLY A 409 -1.42 -6.52 15.01
C GLY A 409 -0.44 -5.41 15.40
N LYS A 410 -0.62 -4.82 16.58
CA LYS A 410 0.27 -3.77 17.10
C LYS A 410 1.71 -4.26 17.26
N ARG A 411 1.90 -5.47 17.80
CA ARG A 411 3.23 -6.07 17.98
C ARG A 411 3.93 -6.27 16.64
N LEU A 412 3.24 -6.87 15.66
CA LEU A 412 3.81 -7.13 14.34
C LEU A 412 4.28 -5.85 13.65
N TRP A 413 3.49 -4.78 13.71
CA TRP A 413 3.88 -3.49 13.13
C TRP A 413 4.96 -2.78 13.95
N ALA A 414 4.98 -2.91 15.28
CA ALA A 414 6.06 -2.37 16.11
C ALA A 414 7.41 -3.05 15.79
N GLU A 415 7.43 -4.36 15.60
CA GLU A 415 8.62 -5.12 15.17
C GLU A 415 9.07 -4.69 13.77
N CYS A 416 8.14 -4.49 12.84
CA CYS A 416 8.43 -3.97 11.49
C CYS A 416 9.07 -2.57 11.54
N VAL A 417 8.50 -1.65 12.33
CA VAL A 417 9.05 -0.30 12.51
C VAL A 417 10.45 -0.35 13.11
N ALA A 418 10.67 -1.15 14.16
CA ALA A 418 11.97 -1.29 14.78
C ALA A 418 13.03 -1.83 13.80
N LEU A 419 12.67 -2.86 13.01
CA LEU A 419 13.55 -3.40 11.97
C LEU A 419 13.89 -2.34 10.91
N GLY A 420 12.92 -1.54 10.49
CA GLY A 420 13.12 -0.45 9.54
C GLY A 420 14.02 0.68 10.08
N ILE A 421 13.99 0.94 11.38
CA ILE A 421 14.88 1.89 12.03
C ILE A 421 16.32 1.33 12.05
N GLU A 422 16.50 0.08 12.45
CA GLU A 422 17.82 -0.56 12.45
C GLU A 422 18.42 -0.66 11.04
N ALA A 423 17.60 -0.91 10.02
CA ALA A 423 18.05 -0.88 8.63
C ALA A 423 18.57 0.51 8.21
N ARG A 424 17.89 1.59 8.60
CA ARG A 424 18.35 2.98 8.35
C ARG A 424 19.66 3.28 9.04
N LYS A 425 19.81 2.87 10.30
CA LYS A 425 21.08 3.01 11.03
C LYS A 425 22.23 2.24 10.37
N ALA A 426 21.96 1.01 9.92
CA ALA A 426 22.95 0.19 9.24
C ALA A 426 23.36 0.79 7.88
N ILE A 427 22.42 1.38 7.12
CA ILE A 427 22.72 2.09 5.87
C ILE A 427 23.61 3.31 6.17
N ILE A 428 23.28 4.13 7.17
CA ILE A 428 24.10 5.29 7.56
C ILE A 428 25.51 4.88 7.95
N ALA A 429 25.67 3.73 8.60
CA ALA A 429 26.97 3.23 9.05
C ALA A 429 27.84 2.62 7.94
N ASN A 430 27.25 2.11 6.86
CA ASN A 430 27.93 1.33 5.83
C ASN A 430 27.94 1.99 4.44
N CYS A 431 27.09 3.00 4.19
CA CYS A 431 26.98 3.70 2.92
C CYS A 431 27.36 5.17 3.08
N HIS A 432 28.04 5.73 2.08
CA HIS A 432 28.48 7.12 2.08
C HIS A 432 27.71 7.98 1.07
N MET A 433 27.24 7.38 -0.02
CA MET A 433 26.55 8.03 -1.12
C MET A 433 25.04 7.87 -1.02
N ILE A 434 24.57 6.67 -0.66
CA ILE A 434 23.15 6.34 -0.54
C ILE A 434 22.70 6.60 0.90
N LYS A 435 21.66 7.41 1.07
CA LYS A 435 21.22 7.85 2.40
C LYS A 435 19.72 7.57 2.62
N PRO A 436 19.32 7.19 3.85
CA PRO A 436 17.90 7.19 4.22
C PRO A 436 17.31 8.60 4.12
N PHE A 437 16.07 8.70 3.65
CA PHE A 437 15.33 9.97 3.59
C PHE A 437 14.68 10.28 4.95
N ILE A 438 15.47 10.85 5.82
CA ILE A 438 15.14 11.24 7.20
C ILE A 438 15.94 12.50 7.58
N PRO A 439 15.56 13.23 8.65
CA PRO A 439 16.38 14.33 9.14
C PRO A 439 17.77 13.85 9.59
N ASP A 440 18.82 14.60 9.29
CA ASP A 440 20.19 14.27 9.77
C ASP A 440 20.29 14.33 11.29
N THR A 441 19.60 15.30 11.90
CA THR A 441 19.60 15.50 13.36
C THR A 441 18.19 15.74 13.88
N VAL A 442 17.93 15.27 15.09
CA VAL A 442 16.70 15.56 15.85
C VAL A 442 17.10 16.02 17.24
N ALA A 443 16.54 17.18 17.65
CA ALA A 443 16.87 17.78 18.96
C ALA A 443 18.39 17.97 19.18
N GLY A 444 19.13 18.33 18.12
CA GLY A 444 20.57 18.62 18.18
C GLY A 444 21.49 17.38 18.25
N ARG A 445 20.94 16.17 18.09
CA ARG A 445 21.68 14.92 18.08
C ARG A 445 21.47 14.19 16.75
N PRO A 446 22.52 13.52 16.17
CA PRO A 446 22.35 12.71 14.98
C PRO A 446 21.21 11.71 15.11
N TRP A 447 20.40 11.55 14.06
CA TRP A 447 19.21 10.70 14.07
C TRP A 447 19.53 9.25 14.51
N GLN A 448 20.59 8.68 13.97
CA GLN A 448 21.02 7.29 14.26
C GLN A 448 21.49 7.05 15.70
N ASP A 449 21.87 8.11 16.41
CA ASP A 449 22.37 8.00 17.79
C ASP A 449 21.23 7.90 18.83
N HIS A 450 20.00 8.14 18.41
CA HIS A 450 18.83 7.96 19.28
C HIS A 450 18.50 6.47 19.47
N PRO A 451 18.01 6.07 20.67
CA PRO A 451 17.54 4.70 20.89
C PRO A 451 16.39 4.34 19.92
N THR A 452 16.40 3.11 19.42
CA THR A 452 15.41 2.63 18.45
C THR A 452 13.98 2.75 18.97
N ASP A 453 13.76 2.45 20.25
CA ASP A 453 12.45 2.56 20.89
C ASP A 453 11.95 4.01 21.03
N ALA A 454 12.87 4.98 21.17
CA ALA A 454 12.52 6.40 21.16
C ALA A 454 12.11 6.85 19.76
N ILE A 455 12.88 6.47 18.73
CA ILE A 455 12.55 6.76 17.33
C ILE A 455 11.21 6.12 16.95
N ALA A 456 10.95 4.89 17.39
CA ALA A 456 9.72 4.15 17.06
C ALA A 456 8.44 4.74 17.67
N ARG A 457 8.57 5.58 18.70
CA ARG A 457 7.41 6.15 19.44
C ARG A 457 7.06 7.58 19.02
N GLU A 458 8.02 8.32 18.46
CA GLU A 458 7.88 9.76 18.29
C GLU A 458 7.94 10.16 16.81
N ARG A 459 6.84 10.74 16.31
CA ARG A 459 6.69 11.20 14.93
C ARG A 459 7.76 12.21 14.49
N ARG A 460 8.32 13.02 15.42
CA ARG A 460 9.33 14.04 15.10
C ARG A 460 10.57 13.50 14.38
N PHE A 461 10.86 12.22 14.48
CA PHE A 461 11.96 11.58 13.76
C PHE A 461 11.68 11.36 12.26
N PHE A 462 10.44 11.61 11.82
CA PHE A 462 9.99 11.42 10.45
C PHE A 462 9.22 12.64 9.91
N SER A 463 8.97 13.68 10.72
CA SER A 463 8.12 14.82 10.37
C SER A 463 8.79 15.76 9.35
N PHE A 464 8.00 16.25 8.41
CA PHE A 464 8.38 17.33 7.50
C PHE A 464 8.22 18.69 8.22
N GLU A 465 9.19 19.04 9.04
CA GLU A 465 9.16 20.32 9.75
C GLU A 465 9.29 21.50 8.76
N PRO A 466 8.41 22.51 8.85
CA PRO A 466 8.44 23.66 7.95
C PRO A 466 9.81 24.33 7.89
N GLY A 467 10.35 24.50 6.67
CA GLY A 467 11.63 25.14 6.42
C GLY A 467 12.86 24.26 6.65
N ALA A 468 12.69 22.99 7.04
CA ALA A 468 13.82 22.06 7.09
C ALA A 468 14.25 21.66 5.66
N ALA A 469 15.54 21.79 5.35
CA ALA A 469 16.05 21.58 3.99
C ALA A 469 16.00 20.10 3.57
N TRP A 470 16.25 19.17 4.47
CA TRP A 470 16.44 17.74 4.17
C TRP A 470 15.33 17.10 3.34
N HIS A 471 14.06 17.54 3.49
CA HIS A 471 12.94 16.95 2.75
C HIS A 471 12.62 17.69 1.43
N GLY A 472 13.11 18.92 1.23
CA GLY A 472 12.95 19.66 -0.02
C GLY A 472 11.52 20.07 -0.38
N PHE A 473 10.56 19.95 0.55
CA PHE A 473 9.19 20.43 0.37
C PHE A 473 9.01 21.82 0.98
N ALA A 474 8.20 22.65 0.32
CA ALA A 474 7.79 23.96 0.82
C ALA A 474 6.26 24.02 0.94
N GLY A 475 5.75 24.95 1.75
CA GLY A 475 4.31 25.22 1.84
C GLY A 475 3.55 24.29 2.79
N TYR A 476 4.24 23.52 3.63
CA TYR A 476 3.62 22.68 4.66
C TYR A 476 3.49 23.41 5.98
N ALA A 477 2.41 23.13 6.71
CA ALA A 477 2.25 23.50 8.09
C ALA A 477 2.99 22.50 9.02
N ARG A 478 3.17 22.90 10.26
CA ARG A 478 3.72 22.03 11.29
C ARG A 478 2.82 20.82 11.53
N GLU A 479 3.43 19.65 11.68
CA GLU A 479 2.72 18.36 11.91
C GLU A 479 1.73 17.97 10.82
N GLN A 480 1.81 18.59 9.65
CA GLN A 480 0.91 18.29 8.53
C GLN A 480 1.25 16.97 7.87
N TYR A 481 2.53 16.69 7.65
CA TYR A 481 3.02 15.48 6.99
C TYR A 481 4.25 14.89 7.67
N PHE A 482 4.44 13.60 7.45
CA PHE A 482 5.65 12.89 7.85
C PHE A 482 5.91 11.69 6.93
N VAL A 483 7.12 11.14 6.98
CA VAL A 483 7.50 9.93 6.23
C VAL A 483 6.97 8.70 6.96
N ASP A 484 6.33 7.80 6.23
CA ASP A 484 5.90 6.50 6.73
C ASP A 484 7.12 5.66 7.21
N PRO A 485 7.19 5.27 8.50
CA PRO A 485 8.31 4.49 9.00
C PRO A 485 8.44 3.10 8.36
N CYS A 486 7.34 2.55 7.82
CA CYS A 486 7.30 1.27 7.10
C CYS A 486 7.62 1.38 5.61
N LYS A 487 8.07 2.55 5.14
CA LYS A 487 8.63 2.75 3.81
C LYS A 487 10.09 3.15 3.92
N LEU A 488 10.98 2.25 3.51
CA LEU A 488 12.40 2.54 3.47
C LEU A 488 12.70 3.32 2.18
N LEU A 489 12.68 4.64 2.32
CA LEU A 489 13.02 5.58 1.26
C LEU A 489 14.52 5.92 1.35
N LEU A 490 15.21 5.81 0.23
CA LEU A 490 16.63 6.18 0.12
C LEU A 490 16.81 7.20 -0.98
N THR A 491 17.77 8.11 -0.80
CA THR A 491 18.25 9.03 -1.83
C THR A 491 19.59 8.56 -2.38
N THR A 492 19.84 8.88 -3.65
CA THR A 492 21.11 8.65 -4.33
C THR A 492 21.76 9.98 -4.69
N PRO A 493 23.10 10.03 -4.94
CA PRO A 493 23.77 11.25 -5.34
C PRO A 493 23.19 11.92 -6.59
N GLY A 494 23.32 13.22 -6.71
CA GLY A 494 22.91 14.00 -7.88
C GLY A 494 22.09 15.23 -7.55
N ILE A 495 21.58 15.31 -6.32
CA ILE A 495 20.86 16.48 -5.79
C ILE A 495 21.49 16.86 -4.47
N ASP A 496 21.82 18.12 -4.33
CA ASP A 496 22.21 18.71 -3.05
C ASP A 496 20.99 18.85 -2.15
N ALA A 497 21.05 18.23 -0.97
CA ALA A 497 19.88 18.18 -0.07
C ALA A 497 19.54 19.54 0.56
N GLU A 498 20.51 20.44 0.69
CA GLU A 498 20.29 21.75 1.31
C GLU A 498 19.70 22.76 0.33
N THR A 499 20.18 22.75 -0.92
CA THR A 499 19.78 23.70 -1.94
C THR A 499 18.70 23.16 -2.90
N GLY A 500 18.60 21.84 -3.05
CA GLY A 500 17.76 21.18 -4.05
C GLY A 500 18.30 21.29 -5.47
N GLU A 501 19.54 21.77 -5.66
CA GLU A 501 20.17 21.92 -6.97
C GLU A 501 20.87 20.63 -7.42
N TYR A 502 21.12 20.50 -8.72
CA TYR A 502 21.89 19.39 -9.26
C TYR A 502 23.36 19.48 -8.83
N SER A 503 23.92 18.37 -8.40
CA SER A 503 25.36 18.20 -8.17
C SER A 503 26.08 17.89 -9.50
N ASP A 504 27.42 18.03 -9.52
CA ASP A 504 28.23 17.75 -10.70
C ASP A 504 28.18 16.28 -11.13
N PHE A 505 28.08 15.38 -10.16
CA PHE A 505 27.93 13.93 -10.36
C PHE A 505 26.62 13.44 -9.76
N GLY A 506 25.95 12.51 -10.45
CA GLY A 506 24.73 11.91 -9.98
C GLY A 506 24.63 10.41 -10.27
N VAL A 507 23.83 9.73 -9.44
CA VAL A 507 23.49 8.31 -9.57
C VAL A 507 21.97 8.20 -9.69
N PRO A 508 21.41 8.22 -10.90
CA PRO A 508 19.99 8.00 -11.08
C PRO A 508 19.53 6.67 -10.49
N ALA A 509 18.47 6.69 -9.72
CA ALA A 509 18.02 5.54 -8.94
C ALA A 509 17.60 4.33 -9.81
N ALA A 510 17.23 4.56 -11.08
CA ALA A 510 16.94 3.49 -12.03
C ALA A 510 18.14 2.56 -12.27
N ILE A 511 19.37 3.09 -12.22
CA ILE A 511 20.59 2.30 -12.37
C ILE A 511 20.80 1.41 -11.13
N LEU A 512 20.66 1.98 -9.93
CA LEU A 512 20.70 1.21 -8.69
C LEU A 512 19.62 0.13 -8.65
N ALA A 513 18.41 0.44 -9.09
CA ALA A 513 17.31 -0.54 -9.13
C ALA A 513 17.61 -1.73 -10.06
N ASN A 514 18.25 -1.49 -11.21
CA ASN A 514 18.67 -2.57 -12.11
C ASN A 514 19.80 -3.42 -11.49
N TYR A 515 20.80 -2.79 -10.84
CA TYR A 515 21.84 -3.51 -10.12
C TYR A 515 21.26 -4.40 -9.00
N LEU A 516 20.33 -3.88 -8.23
CA LEU A 516 19.69 -4.65 -7.16
C LEU A 516 18.94 -5.87 -7.71
N ARG A 517 18.24 -5.72 -8.87
CA ARG A 517 17.57 -6.85 -9.54
C ARG A 517 18.55 -7.90 -10.03
N GLU A 518 19.70 -7.53 -10.57
CA GLU A 518 20.78 -8.47 -10.93
C GLU A 518 21.28 -9.26 -9.70
N ASN A 519 21.14 -8.69 -8.51
CA ASN A 519 21.55 -9.30 -7.24
C ASN A 519 20.36 -9.86 -6.42
N GLY A 520 19.21 -10.12 -7.06
CA GLY A 520 18.06 -10.78 -6.44
C GLY A 520 17.23 -9.89 -5.49
N ILE A 521 17.41 -8.57 -5.52
CA ILE A 521 16.64 -7.62 -4.72
C ILE A 521 15.73 -6.81 -5.65
N VAL A 522 14.43 -6.84 -5.39
CA VAL A 522 13.42 -6.12 -6.19
C VAL A 522 12.90 -4.93 -5.38
N PRO A 523 13.29 -3.68 -5.71
CA PRO A 523 12.72 -2.49 -5.09
C PRO A 523 11.29 -2.26 -5.61
N GLU A 524 10.50 -1.52 -4.83
CA GLU A 524 9.14 -1.16 -5.23
C GLU A 524 9.11 -0.08 -6.32
N LYS A 525 9.90 0.98 -6.17
CA LYS A 525 9.94 2.13 -7.10
C LYS A 525 11.34 2.72 -7.15
N ALA A 526 11.73 3.20 -8.31
CA ALA A 526 12.87 4.10 -8.49
C ALA A 526 12.43 5.31 -9.33
N ASP A 527 12.80 6.52 -8.92
CA ASP A 527 12.47 7.76 -9.61
C ASP A 527 13.59 8.78 -9.36
N LEU A 528 14.01 9.50 -10.40
CA LEU A 528 15.13 10.45 -10.35
C LEU A 528 16.29 9.95 -9.46
N ASN A 529 16.42 10.53 -8.28
CA ASN A 529 17.46 10.22 -7.28
C ASN A 529 16.86 9.61 -6.00
N SER A 530 15.82 8.82 -6.12
CA SER A 530 15.16 8.16 -4.99
C SER A 530 14.76 6.73 -5.31
N ILE A 531 14.83 5.86 -4.30
CA ILE A 531 14.42 4.46 -4.38
C ILE A 531 13.63 4.05 -3.14
N LEU A 532 12.58 3.25 -3.34
CA LEU A 532 11.62 2.83 -2.32
C LEU A 532 11.64 1.32 -2.12
N PHE A 533 11.69 0.90 -0.85
CA PHE A 533 11.45 -0.47 -0.41
C PHE A 533 10.28 -0.50 0.57
N LEU A 534 9.32 -1.39 0.35
CA LEU A 534 8.23 -1.60 1.29
C LEU A 534 8.69 -2.50 2.43
N LEU A 535 8.38 -2.10 3.67
CA LEU A 535 8.62 -2.90 4.85
C LEU A 535 7.28 -3.45 5.36
N THR A 536 7.26 -4.73 5.66
CA THR A 536 6.09 -5.43 6.19
C THR A 536 6.50 -6.31 7.36
N PRO A 537 5.57 -6.81 8.18
CA PRO A 537 5.91 -7.80 9.22
C PRO A 537 6.57 -9.09 8.72
N ALA A 538 6.60 -9.32 7.41
CA ALA A 538 7.29 -10.46 6.80
C ALA A 538 8.81 -10.27 6.62
N GLU A 539 9.34 -9.07 6.89
CA GLU A 539 10.76 -8.78 6.74
C GLU A 539 11.61 -9.42 7.85
N SER A 540 12.89 -9.70 7.53
CA SER A 540 13.84 -10.26 8.47
C SER A 540 15.12 -9.44 8.55
N ALA A 541 15.84 -9.54 9.68
CA ALA A 541 17.15 -8.91 9.84
C ALA A 541 18.16 -9.39 8.78
N GLN A 542 18.11 -10.67 8.39
CA GLN A 542 18.97 -11.22 7.33
C GLN A 542 18.69 -10.57 5.98
N LYS A 543 17.42 -10.37 5.62
CA LYS A 543 17.02 -9.70 4.37
C LYS A 543 17.50 -8.24 4.36
N MET A 544 17.39 -7.54 5.50
CA MET A 544 17.89 -6.17 5.63
C MET A 544 19.41 -6.11 5.53
N ALA A 545 20.13 -7.02 6.18
CA ALA A 545 21.61 -7.09 6.09
C ALA A 545 22.07 -7.33 4.65
N HIS A 546 21.37 -8.18 3.89
CA HIS A 546 21.65 -8.41 2.46
C HIS A 546 21.45 -7.13 1.64
N LEU A 547 20.36 -6.40 1.86
CA LEU A 547 20.14 -5.12 1.19
C LEU A 547 21.28 -4.14 1.48
N VAL A 548 21.63 -3.94 2.75
CA VAL A 548 22.74 -3.03 3.17
C VAL A 548 24.06 -3.41 2.50
N ALA A 549 24.39 -4.70 2.48
CA ALA A 549 25.61 -5.18 1.83
C ALA A 549 25.64 -4.88 0.32
N MET A 550 24.50 -5.04 -0.36
CA MET A 550 24.43 -4.75 -1.80
C MET A 550 24.46 -3.25 -2.10
N LEU A 551 23.90 -2.41 -1.25
CA LEU A 551 24.02 -0.95 -1.37
C LEU A 551 25.49 -0.50 -1.20
N ALA A 552 26.18 -0.96 -0.18
CA ALA A 552 27.59 -0.66 0.03
C ALA A 552 28.47 -1.16 -1.12
N ARG A 553 28.21 -2.36 -1.64
CA ARG A 553 28.92 -2.90 -2.80
C ARG A 553 28.66 -2.10 -4.07
N PHE A 554 27.48 -1.58 -4.26
CA PHE A 554 27.19 -0.71 -5.39
C PHE A 554 28.01 0.59 -5.34
N GLU A 555 28.13 1.22 -4.17
CA GLU A 555 28.99 2.39 -3.98
C GLU A 555 30.45 2.06 -4.32
N GLN A 556 30.95 0.90 -3.87
CA GLN A 556 32.32 0.46 -4.18
C GLN A 556 32.52 0.29 -5.70
N HIS A 557 31.54 -0.24 -6.44
CA HIS A 557 31.61 -0.32 -7.91
C HIS A 557 31.70 1.05 -8.58
N ILE A 558 31.06 2.09 -8.01
CA ILE A 558 31.18 3.46 -8.52
C ILE A 558 32.57 4.03 -8.22
N GLU A 559 33.10 3.80 -7.02
CA GLU A 559 34.43 4.28 -6.60
C GLU A 559 35.55 3.63 -7.40
N ASP A 560 35.45 2.32 -7.66
CA ASP A 560 36.43 1.53 -8.41
C ASP A 560 36.31 1.73 -9.93
N ASP A 561 35.34 2.53 -10.41
CA ASP A 561 35.03 2.71 -11.83
C ASP A 561 34.86 1.38 -12.59
N THR A 562 34.14 0.45 -11.97
CA THR A 562 33.96 -0.94 -12.44
C THR A 562 33.35 -0.98 -13.84
N PRO A 563 33.83 -1.87 -14.74
CA PRO A 563 33.20 -2.07 -16.06
C PRO A 563 31.71 -2.39 -15.94
N LEU A 564 30.89 -1.74 -16.75
CA LEU A 564 29.44 -1.88 -16.69
C LEU A 564 28.98 -3.33 -16.93
N ALA A 565 29.71 -4.08 -17.77
CA ALA A 565 29.39 -5.48 -18.07
C ALA A 565 29.52 -6.41 -16.84
N ASP A 566 30.32 -6.04 -15.84
CA ASP A 566 30.50 -6.78 -14.59
C ASP A 566 29.40 -6.44 -13.56
N VAL A 567 28.78 -5.28 -13.70
CA VAL A 567 27.77 -4.76 -12.76
C VAL A 567 26.34 -4.96 -13.28
N LEU A 568 26.10 -4.74 -14.57
CA LEU A 568 24.82 -4.84 -15.27
C LEU A 568 24.93 -5.73 -16.51
N PRO A 569 25.29 -7.02 -16.38
CA PRO A 569 25.52 -7.92 -17.51
C PRO A 569 24.29 -8.08 -18.41
N THR A 570 23.07 -8.15 -17.85
CA THR A 570 21.84 -8.33 -18.64
C THR A 570 21.63 -7.18 -19.62
N ILE A 571 21.83 -5.92 -19.19
CA ILE A 571 21.68 -4.74 -20.04
C ILE A 571 22.79 -4.71 -21.12
N CYS A 572 24.03 -5.00 -20.75
CA CYS A 572 25.14 -5.04 -21.69
C CYS A 572 24.97 -6.14 -22.75
N GLN A 573 24.45 -7.31 -22.39
CA GLN A 573 24.11 -8.38 -23.33
C GLN A 573 22.98 -7.99 -24.28
N LYS A 574 21.97 -7.29 -23.78
CA LYS A 574 20.83 -6.85 -24.58
C LYS A 574 21.18 -5.71 -25.54
N TYR A 575 22.11 -4.82 -25.16
CA TYR A 575 22.51 -3.65 -25.93
C TYR A 575 24.04 -3.56 -26.09
N PRO A 576 24.69 -4.58 -26.71
CA PRO A 576 26.14 -4.74 -26.67
C PRO A 576 26.90 -3.63 -27.42
N VAL A 577 26.30 -3.02 -28.42
CA VAL A 577 26.91 -1.90 -29.16
C VAL A 577 26.85 -0.63 -28.37
N ARG A 578 25.69 -0.38 -27.72
CA ARG A 578 25.44 0.89 -26.99
C ARG A 578 26.33 1.03 -25.76
N TYR A 579 26.52 -0.03 -25.01
CA TYR A 579 27.24 0.01 -23.73
C TYR A 579 28.65 -0.59 -23.80
N LYS A 580 29.19 -0.74 -25.01
CA LYS A 580 30.55 -1.28 -25.18
C LYS A 580 31.60 -0.38 -24.54
N GLY A 581 32.34 -0.94 -23.59
CA GLY A 581 33.44 -0.23 -22.91
C GLY A 581 33.00 0.79 -21.87
N TYR A 582 31.70 0.85 -21.52
CA TYR A 582 31.21 1.71 -20.45
C TYR A 582 31.65 1.19 -19.08
N THR A 583 31.87 2.14 -18.17
CA THR A 583 31.90 1.86 -16.71
C THR A 583 30.57 2.24 -16.07
N LEU A 584 30.34 1.75 -14.85
CA LEU A 584 29.14 2.11 -14.08
C LEU A 584 29.06 3.63 -13.86
N ARG A 585 30.19 4.24 -13.52
CA ARG A 585 30.29 5.67 -13.27
C ARG A 585 29.95 6.53 -14.50
N GLN A 586 30.42 6.10 -15.69
CA GLN A 586 30.09 6.77 -16.96
C GLN A 586 28.60 6.71 -17.26
N LEU A 587 27.94 5.57 -17.05
CA LEU A 587 26.50 5.44 -17.24
C LEU A 587 25.73 6.35 -16.28
N CYS A 588 26.13 6.39 -15.01
CA CYS A 588 25.53 7.26 -14.00
C CYS A 588 25.61 8.72 -14.41
N GLN A 589 26.82 9.16 -14.83
CA GLN A 589 27.04 10.56 -15.26
C GLN A 589 26.22 10.90 -16.51
N GLU A 590 26.16 10.01 -17.50
CA GLU A 590 25.40 10.27 -18.73
C GLU A 590 23.90 10.43 -18.46
N MET A 591 23.32 9.53 -17.65
CA MET A 591 21.92 9.64 -17.27
C MET A 591 21.66 10.88 -16.39
N HIS A 592 22.56 11.22 -15.48
CA HIS A 592 22.49 12.43 -14.70
C HIS A 592 22.51 13.68 -15.59
N ASN A 593 23.43 13.74 -16.58
CA ASN A 593 23.50 14.84 -17.53
C ASN A 593 22.21 15.01 -18.34
N LEU A 594 21.54 13.91 -18.69
CA LEU A 594 20.22 13.96 -19.32
C LEU A 594 19.19 14.66 -18.40
N TYR A 595 19.15 14.30 -17.11
CA TYR A 595 18.25 14.93 -16.16
C TYR A 595 18.55 16.44 -15.99
N VAL A 596 19.82 16.80 -15.94
CA VAL A 596 20.25 18.20 -15.87
C VAL A 596 19.85 18.97 -17.13
N SER A 597 20.09 18.41 -18.34
CA SER A 597 19.84 19.09 -19.61
C SER A 597 18.37 19.44 -19.85
N PHE A 598 17.44 18.64 -19.32
CA PHE A 598 16.00 18.90 -19.39
C PHE A 598 15.43 19.51 -18.11
N ASP A 599 16.23 19.66 -17.06
CA ASP A 599 15.78 20.02 -15.71
C ASP A 599 14.57 19.18 -15.25
N VAL A 600 14.72 17.86 -15.36
CA VAL A 600 13.60 16.91 -15.15
C VAL A 600 12.97 17.08 -13.76
N LYS A 601 13.77 17.37 -12.72
CA LYS A 601 13.25 17.64 -11.37
C LYS A 601 12.30 18.84 -11.34
N ALA A 602 12.64 19.92 -12.08
CA ALA A 602 11.78 21.09 -12.15
C ALA A 602 10.48 20.80 -12.92
N LEU A 603 10.55 20.02 -14.02
CA LEU A 603 9.37 19.57 -14.76
C LEU A 603 8.43 18.75 -13.89
N GLN A 604 8.95 17.78 -13.13
CA GLN A 604 8.15 16.95 -12.20
C GLN A 604 7.50 17.80 -11.09
N ARG A 605 8.21 18.80 -10.57
CA ARG A 605 7.68 19.72 -9.55
C ARG A 605 6.60 20.63 -10.10
N ALA A 606 6.79 21.14 -11.30
CA ALA A 606 5.89 22.13 -11.93
C ALA A 606 4.58 21.52 -12.41
N MET A 607 4.60 20.33 -13.02
CA MET A 607 3.42 19.76 -13.70
C MET A 607 2.21 19.49 -12.79
N PHE A 608 2.39 19.48 -11.45
CA PHE A 608 1.31 19.32 -10.48
C PHE A 608 0.97 20.61 -9.73
N ARG A 609 1.53 21.75 -10.15
CA ARG A 609 1.24 23.09 -9.61
C ARG A 609 0.22 23.80 -10.49
N LYS A 610 -0.69 24.57 -9.89
CA LYS A 610 -1.78 25.26 -10.60
C LYS A 610 -1.32 26.03 -11.84
N ALA A 611 -0.15 26.69 -11.76
CA ALA A 611 0.39 27.48 -12.86
C ALA A 611 0.78 26.65 -14.11
N GLU A 612 1.08 25.37 -13.95
CA GLU A 612 1.55 24.48 -15.02
C GLU A 612 0.65 23.24 -15.19
N LEU A 613 -0.43 23.11 -14.37
CA LEU A 613 -1.41 22.02 -14.57
C LEU A 613 -2.02 22.15 -15.98
N PRO A 614 -2.16 21.02 -16.71
CA PRO A 614 -2.85 21.02 -17.99
C PRO A 614 -4.25 21.62 -17.88
N GLN A 615 -4.60 22.51 -18.81
CA GLN A 615 -5.90 23.17 -18.82
C GLN A 615 -7.02 22.20 -19.15
N VAL A 616 -8.05 22.15 -18.32
CA VAL A 616 -9.29 21.38 -18.59
C VAL A 616 -10.15 22.20 -19.57
N VAL A 617 -10.39 21.67 -20.78
CA VAL A 617 -11.25 22.29 -21.80
C VAL A 617 -12.48 21.47 -22.11
N MET A 618 -12.49 20.22 -21.67
CA MET A 618 -13.61 19.30 -21.83
C MET A 618 -13.75 18.42 -20.60
N ASN A 619 -14.98 18.07 -20.22
CA ASN A 619 -15.18 17.09 -19.14
C ASN A 619 -14.59 15.74 -19.53
N PRO A 620 -13.85 15.04 -18.63
CA PRO A 620 -13.23 13.75 -18.92
C PRO A 620 -14.19 12.67 -19.45
N GLN A 621 -15.45 12.67 -19.01
CA GLN A 621 -16.49 11.77 -19.54
C GLN A 621 -16.78 12.06 -21.02
N GLN A 622 -16.87 13.32 -21.39
CA GLN A 622 -17.10 13.72 -22.79
C GLN A 622 -15.92 13.35 -23.68
N ALA A 623 -14.69 13.61 -23.23
CA ALA A 623 -13.47 13.22 -23.94
C ALA A 623 -13.42 11.69 -24.16
N ASN A 624 -13.81 10.90 -23.15
CA ASN A 624 -13.90 9.45 -23.27
C ASN A 624 -15.01 9.01 -24.27
N VAL A 625 -16.13 9.71 -24.34
CA VAL A 625 -17.17 9.45 -25.36
C VAL A 625 -16.63 9.65 -26.77
N GLU A 626 -15.89 10.74 -27.01
CA GLU A 626 -15.26 11.00 -28.31
C GLU A 626 -14.19 9.94 -28.65
N TYR A 627 -13.41 9.51 -27.64
CA TYR A 627 -12.46 8.41 -27.82
C TYR A 627 -13.15 7.11 -28.29
N ILE A 628 -14.22 6.71 -27.59
CA ILE A 628 -14.97 5.49 -27.91
C ILE A 628 -15.61 5.58 -29.31
N ARG A 629 -16.06 6.76 -29.73
CA ARG A 629 -16.64 7.02 -31.07
C ARG A 629 -15.59 7.04 -32.18
N GLY A 630 -14.30 7.02 -31.84
CA GLY A 630 -13.21 7.09 -32.82
C GLY A 630 -12.95 8.51 -33.36
N ASN A 631 -13.47 9.55 -32.70
CA ASN A 631 -13.22 10.94 -33.02
C ASN A 631 -11.86 11.40 -32.49
N VAL A 632 -10.86 10.56 -32.72
CA VAL A 632 -9.47 10.72 -32.23
C VAL A 632 -8.47 10.43 -33.32
N GLU A 633 -7.29 10.93 -33.15
CA GLU A 633 -6.13 10.62 -33.96
C GLU A 633 -4.88 10.41 -33.10
N LEU A 634 -3.97 9.59 -33.57
CA LEU A 634 -2.70 9.33 -32.93
C LEU A 634 -1.68 10.37 -33.38
N VAL A 635 -1.27 11.25 -32.48
CA VAL A 635 -0.42 12.41 -32.76
C VAL A 635 0.94 12.22 -32.06
N ARG A 636 2.04 12.56 -32.74
CA ARG A 636 3.37 12.61 -32.16
C ARG A 636 3.39 13.64 -31.01
N LEU A 637 3.98 13.32 -29.87
CA LEU A 637 3.99 14.25 -28.73
C LEU A 637 4.72 15.56 -29.03
N SER A 638 5.73 15.55 -29.88
CA SER A 638 6.38 16.80 -30.35
C SER A 638 5.44 17.75 -31.12
N GLU A 639 4.28 17.27 -31.55
CA GLU A 639 3.24 18.01 -32.30
C GLU A 639 1.96 18.16 -31.46
N ALA A 640 2.01 17.78 -30.20
CA ALA A 640 0.82 17.68 -29.33
C ALA A 640 0.45 18.98 -28.61
N GLU A 641 1.31 20.01 -28.66
CA GLU A 641 1.04 21.27 -27.93
C GLU A 641 -0.27 21.90 -28.38
N GLY A 642 -1.13 22.23 -27.40
CA GLY A 642 -2.45 22.80 -27.66
C GLY A 642 -3.53 21.78 -27.99
N ARG A 643 -3.19 20.49 -28.22
CA ARG A 643 -4.14 19.42 -28.55
C ARG A 643 -4.81 18.86 -27.29
N VAL A 644 -6.06 18.48 -27.41
CA VAL A 644 -6.85 17.92 -26.30
C VAL A 644 -6.59 16.42 -26.17
N ALA A 645 -6.18 15.98 -24.98
CA ALA A 645 -5.95 14.58 -24.67
C ALA A 645 -7.25 13.78 -24.67
N ALA A 646 -7.30 12.70 -25.43
CA ALA A 646 -8.43 11.77 -25.43
C ALA A 646 -8.24 10.64 -24.39
N GLU A 647 -6.99 10.36 -24.02
CA GLU A 647 -6.59 9.32 -23.08
C GLU A 647 -5.70 9.91 -21.98
N GLY A 648 -5.79 9.35 -20.77
CA GLY A 648 -4.95 9.80 -19.64
C GLY A 648 -3.53 9.27 -19.74
N ALA A 649 -2.54 10.14 -19.58
CA ALA A 649 -1.12 9.84 -19.73
C ALA A 649 -0.36 9.87 -18.41
N LEU A 650 0.47 8.85 -18.17
CA LEU A 650 1.31 8.72 -16.97
C LEU A 650 2.50 7.78 -17.18
N PRO A 651 3.63 7.98 -16.47
CA PRO A 651 4.59 6.92 -16.20
C PRO A 651 4.07 6.00 -15.09
N TYR A 652 4.34 4.70 -15.17
CA TYR A 652 3.93 3.72 -14.16
C TYR A 652 5.12 2.92 -13.64
N PRO A 653 5.32 2.79 -12.32
CA PRO A 653 4.63 3.52 -11.24
C PRO A 653 4.88 5.05 -11.29
N PRO A 654 4.09 5.93 -10.62
CA PRO A 654 3.18 5.67 -9.49
C PRO A 654 1.69 5.55 -9.84
N GLY A 655 1.27 5.65 -11.10
CA GLY A 655 -0.14 5.59 -11.45
C GLY A 655 -0.92 6.90 -11.25
N VAL A 656 -0.21 8.02 -11.11
CA VAL A 656 -0.75 9.38 -11.03
C VAL A 656 -0.78 9.99 -12.43
N LEU A 657 -1.96 10.42 -12.90
CA LEU A 657 -2.10 11.03 -14.22
C LEU A 657 -1.39 12.37 -14.31
N CYS A 658 -0.47 12.49 -15.26
CA CYS A 658 0.16 13.79 -15.63
C CYS A 658 -0.77 14.61 -16.51
N VAL A 659 -1.49 13.95 -17.41
CA VAL A 659 -2.54 14.53 -18.26
C VAL A 659 -3.80 13.69 -18.11
N VAL A 660 -4.96 14.30 -17.94
CA VAL A 660 -6.27 13.65 -17.82
C VAL A 660 -7.05 13.83 -19.13
N PRO A 661 -7.92 12.89 -19.54
CA PRO A 661 -8.75 13.10 -20.72
C PRO A 661 -9.52 14.42 -20.65
N GLY A 662 -9.52 15.17 -21.76
CA GLY A 662 -10.15 16.51 -21.83
C GLY A 662 -9.24 17.66 -21.37
N GLU A 663 -8.02 17.36 -20.91
CA GLU A 663 -7.00 18.37 -20.68
C GLU A 663 -6.15 18.61 -21.95
N VAL A 664 -5.57 19.78 -22.03
CA VAL A 664 -4.71 20.20 -23.17
C VAL A 664 -3.28 19.77 -22.92
N TRP A 665 -2.64 19.10 -23.88
CA TRP A 665 -1.23 18.84 -23.87
C TRP A 665 -0.42 20.14 -23.96
N GLY A 666 0.54 20.30 -23.08
CA GLY A 666 1.42 21.49 -23.07
C GLY A 666 2.21 21.63 -21.78
N GLY A 667 2.88 22.74 -21.60
CA GLY A 667 3.57 23.11 -20.39
C GLY A 667 4.59 22.07 -19.89
N ALA A 668 4.72 21.96 -18.56
CA ALA A 668 5.67 21.06 -17.93
C ALA A 668 5.38 19.58 -18.22
N ALA A 669 4.10 19.18 -18.32
CA ALA A 669 3.74 17.79 -18.60
C ALA A 669 4.24 17.33 -19.97
N LEU A 670 4.01 18.12 -21.04
CA LEU A 670 4.50 17.78 -22.37
C LEU A 670 6.02 17.72 -22.43
N ARG A 671 6.70 18.74 -21.88
CA ARG A 671 8.18 18.76 -21.83
C ARG A 671 8.75 17.57 -21.06
N TYR A 672 8.09 17.13 -20.00
CA TYR A 672 8.50 15.95 -19.25
C TYR A 672 8.42 14.66 -20.11
N PHE A 673 7.34 14.45 -20.84
CA PHE A 673 7.23 13.28 -21.75
C PHE A 673 8.23 13.33 -22.90
N LEU A 674 8.56 14.52 -23.41
CA LEU A 674 9.62 14.69 -24.44
C LEU A 674 11.01 14.38 -23.87
N ALA A 675 11.29 14.73 -22.61
CA ALA A 675 12.52 14.32 -21.94
C ALA A 675 12.59 12.78 -21.75
N LEU A 676 11.46 12.12 -21.48
CA LEU A 676 11.39 10.66 -21.44
C LEU A 676 11.63 10.03 -22.82
N GLU A 677 11.11 10.63 -23.91
CA GLU A 677 11.37 10.21 -25.29
C GLU A 677 12.86 10.20 -25.59
N GLU A 678 13.58 11.28 -25.25
CA GLU A 678 15.03 11.36 -25.41
C GLU A 678 15.74 10.27 -24.59
N GLY A 679 15.32 10.05 -23.34
CA GLY A 679 15.87 9.00 -22.48
C GLY A 679 15.69 7.59 -23.05
N VAL A 680 14.54 7.31 -23.67
CA VAL A 680 14.27 6.01 -24.31
C VAL A 680 15.25 5.72 -25.45
N ASN A 681 15.65 6.74 -26.20
CA ASN A 681 16.60 6.60 -27.31
C ASN A 681 18.05 6.56 -26.81
N LEU A 682 18.42 7.47 -25.92
CA LEU A 682 19.78 7.61 -25.42
C LEU A 682 20.18 6.44 -24.51
N LEU A 683 19.26 5.98 -23.63
CA LEU A 683 19.54 5.03 -22.56
C LEU A 683 18.63 3.79 -22.66
N PRO A 684 18.74 2.97 -23.73
CA PRO A 684 17.92 1.78 -23.88
C PRO A 684 18.15 0.80 -22.72
N GLY A 685 17.06 0.29 -22.15
CA GLY A 685 17.05 -0.57 -20.97
C GLY A 685 16.66 0.14 -19.67
N PHE A 686 16.54 1.48 -19.68
CA PHE A 686 16.14 2.29 -18.52
C PHE A 686 14.82 3.05 -18.73
N SER A 687 14.08 2.70 -19.79
CA SER A 687 12.79 3.33 -20.08
C SER A 687 11.76 3.00 -19.02
N PRO A 688 11.00 3.98 -18.49
CA PRO A 688 9.85 3.71 -17.64
C PRO A 688 8.72 3.06 -18.46
N GLU A 689 7.81 2.36 -17.79
CA GLU A 689 6.53 1.98 -18.39
C GLU A 689 5.68 3.25 -18.58
N LEU A 690 5.13 3.43 -19.77
CA LEU A 690 4.23 4.54 -20.09
C LEU A 690 2.83 4.01 -20.37
N GLN A 691 1.81 4.69 -19.88
CA GLN A 691 0.41 4.37 -20.15
C GLN A 691 -0.28 5.60 -20.73
N GLY A 692 -1.15 5.40 -21.74
CA GLY A 692 -1.77 6.47 -22.52
C GLY A 692 -0.83 7.20 -23.47
N VAL A 693 0.42 6.71 -23.56
CA VAL A 693 1.44 7.16 -24.50
C VAL A 693 2.11 5.93 -25.12
N TYR A 694 2.29 5.94 -26.42
CA TYR A 694 2.70 4.79 -27.23
C TYR A 694 4.03 5.06 -27.90
N SER A 695 5.01 4.18 -27.69
CA SER A 695 6.31 4.27 -28.35
C SER A 695 6.25 3.56 -29.71
N GLN A 696 6.59 4.28 -30.77
CA GLN A 696 6.74 3.73 -32.13
C GLN A 696 8.15 4.03 -32.64
N THR A 697 8.70 3.11 -33.44
CA THR A 697 9.96 3.35 -34.13
C THR A 697 9.67 3.90 -35.53
N ASP A 698 10.06 5.13 -35.76
CA ASP A 698 9.86 5.80 -37.05
C ASP A 698 10.84 5.25 -38.13
N PRO A 699 10.64 5.56 -39.44
CA PRO A 699 11.49 5.09 -40.52
C PRO A 699 12.97 5.49 -40.39
N ASP A 700 13.29 6.52 -39.61
CA ASP A 700 14.66 6.93 -39.28
C ASP A 700 15.32 6.08 -38.18
N GLY A 701 14.62 5.08 -37.66
CA GLY A 701 15.08 4.20 -36.58
C GLY A 701 14.98 4.80 -35.17
N ILE A 702 14.44 6.01 -35.03
CA ILE A 702 14.28 6.69 -33.75
C ILE A 702 12.91 6.36 -33.17
N LYS A 703 12.88 6.06 -31.88
CA LYS A 703 11.63 5.88 -31.14
C LYS A 703 11.00 7.24 -30.85
N ARG A 704 9.70 7.35 -31.14
CA ARG A 704 8.89 8.54 -30.85
C ARG A 704 7.72 8.16 -29.99
N LEU A 705 7.27 9.10 -29.16
CA LEU A 705 6.10 8.94 -28.32
C LEU A 705 4.88 9.57 -29.00
N TYR A 706 3.78 8.85 -28.94
CA TYR A 706 2.50 9.23 -29.53
C TYR A 706 1.40 9.15 -28.48
N GLY A 707 0.40 10.04 -28.57
CA GLY A 707 -0.81 10.00 -27.75
C GLY A 707 -2.07 10.14 -28.59
N TYR A 708 -3.19 9.59 -28.11
CA TYR A 708 -4.49 9.85 -28.72
C TYR A 708 -4.99 11.24 -28.32
N MET A 709 -5.27 12.06 -29.34
CA MET A 709 -5.83 13.40 -29.22
C MET A 709 -7.21 13.46 -29.87
N LEU A 710 -8.09 14.32 -29.38
CA LEU A 710 -9.33 14.61 -30.07
C LEU A 710 -9.05 15.20 -31.45
N ARG A 711 -9.84 14.83 -32.44
CA ARG A 711 -9.79 15.48 -33.75
C ARG A 711 -10.25 16.93 -33.63
N GLU A 712 -9.62 17.81 -34.41
CA GLU A 712 -10.01 19.21 -34.53
C GLU A 712 -11.35 19.38 -35.25
#